data_302f9873fce36bbec70944f0da7da049
#
_entry.id   302f9873fce36bbec70944f0da7da049
#
_cell.length_a   1.000
_cell.length_b   1.000
_cell.length_c   1.000
_cell.angle_alpha   90.00
_cell.angle_beta   90.00
_cell.angle_gamma   90.00
#
_symmetry.space_group_name_H-M   'P 1'
#
loop_
_entity.id
_entity.type
_entity.pdbx_description
1 polymer ?
#
loop_
_entity_poly.entity_id
_entity_poly.type
_entity_poly.pdbx_seq_one_letter_code
_entity_poly.pdbx_strand_id
1 'polypeptide(L)'
;LAANLPGTSALGAAETAWVQVSGVEVGFAGAYKPGLWTPVRVRLRAAEAVEGHLALIVPDSEGIATRVATPPDRPVRLTAGQEAEVTLYTRFGRLKSELAIEFSGPQGSWRWTFAAGGQAGFPPAVASHRELIVTVGVDAAPLADAAELLQRSSDRFVVATVPQAAQLPQRWYAYEAADTVVLNFSRPEVLAGLDAQSPQVTALREWVRLGGRLLIAAGRHTEAALAQAPWVADFLPGRLERMISLRQGAALENYVGGGAALPRLAPGDRLDLRVPYFVDVAGQVEAHEANLPLVVRRSHGFGQIIVAAVELDDPTLRAWRDRGLFVRRLLSMDKARTSLPTETTAVLHYGFDDLAGQLRSALDQFPEVPLVSFSLVMGLLVVYLVLVGPADYFFLRRVVRRMGLTWLSFPLVVAAFCGGTVVLVHRLKGHQVRVNQVDLIDWEAEHGLVRGTTWATVFSPITERYELGLEARGPGGIQAATLASWFGLPGSGLGGMDPKTSPPVAWKQGYELSPDLDRLRGLPIAAWATRSLTARWTLQAQPPLEARLREEEQALVGTVVNHSAKGLENVLLCHRGWVYELGRLEAGAGAELDRTSPRRELRTFLTGQRYVIKEGRHLPTPYDRASSDLGYILRAMMFHRAAGGRQYTGLHHRYQGFVDASDLLQAGRAVLVAEAATQSPGDPDLPRLVRDGLPLEAVQRRLTLYRFVFPVSQGAPSP
;
A
#
# COMPACT_ATOMS: atom_id res chain seq x y z
N LEU A 1 -19.46 -34.74 32.46
CA LEU A 1 -19.13 -35.85 31.53
C LEU A 1 -18.25 -35.27 30.44
N ALA A 2 -16.94 -35.31 30.70
CA ALA A 2 -15.89 -34.94 29.75
C ALA A 2 -15.64 -36.15 28.84
N ALA A 3 -15.89 -36.01 27.54
CA ALA A 3 -15.46 -36.96 26.53
C ALA A 3 -14.13 -36.46 25.93
N ASN A 4 -13.06 -37.18 26.25
CA ASN A 4 -11.75 -37.10 25.60
C ASN A 4 -11.89 -37.40 24.11
N LEU A 5 -11.53 -36.46 23.27
CA LEU A 5 -11.21 -36.68 21.86
C LEU A 5 -9.68 -36.90 21.77
N PRO A 6 -9.21 -37.94 21.09
CA PRO A 6 -7.77 -38.18 20.96
C PRO A 6 -7.14 -37.18 20.04
N GLY A 7 -6.00 -36.62 20.48
CA GLY A 7 -5.10 -35.82 19.66
C GLY A 7 -4.59 -36.67 18.50
N THR A 8 -4.94 -36.30 17.29
CA THR A 8 -4.30 -36.81 16.08
C THR A 8 -2.94 -36.14 15.90
N SER A 9 -1.92 -36.87 16.33
CA SER A 9 -0.52 -36.63 16.01
C SER A 9 -0.33 -36.59 14.48
N ALA A 10 0.16 -35.47 13.98
CA ALA A 10 0.58 -35.28 12.60
C ALA A 10 1.92 -35.99 12.29
N LEU A 11 1.92 -37.32 12.34
CA LEU A 11 3.04 -38.17 11.96
C LEU A 11 2.48 -39.49 11.38
N GLY A 12 1.91 -39.41 10.17
CA GLY A 12 1.34 -40.61 9.55
C GLY A 12 0.72 -40.42 8.18
N ALA A 13 1.32 -39.62 7.29
CA ALA A 13 0.92 -39.57 5.88
C ALA A 13 2.09 -39.19 4.98
N ALA A 14 3.29 -39.76 5.23
CA ALA A 14 4.48 -39.46 4.45
C ALA A 14 4.81 -40.52 3.40
N GLU A 15 4.00 -41.53 3.18
CA GLU A 15 4.46 -42.69 2.41
C GLU A 15 3.87 -42.90 1.01
N THR A 16 2.91 -42.09 0.51
CA THR A 16 2.45 -42.21 -0.90
C THR A 16 1.90 -40.91 -1.49
N ALA A 17 2.39 -39.77 -1.11
CA ALA A 17 1.95 -38.54 -1.77
C ALA A 17 2.62 -38.47 -3.17
N TRP A 18 1.84 -38.62 -4.24
CA TRP A 18 2.29 -38.49 -5.63
C TRP A 18 2.88 -37.10 -5.92
N VAL A 19 2.46 -36.09 -5.18
CA VAL A 19 3.01 -34.72 -5.24
C VAL A 19 3.48 -34.32 -3.84
N GLN A 20 4.63 -33.69 -3.76
CA GLN A 20 5.24 -33.18 -2.52
C GLN A 20 5.68 -31.74 -2.68
N VAL A 21 5.52 -30.92 -1.63
CA VAL A 21 6.08 -29.58 -1.55
C VAL A 21 7.52 -29.70 -1.02
N SER A 22 8.51 -29.45 -1.88
CA SER A 22 9.93 -29.50 -1.53
C SER A 22 10.44 -28.20 -0.93
N GLY A 23 9.76 -27.06 -1.17
CA GLY A 23 10.13 -25.78 -0.60
C GLY A 23 9.06 -24.72 -0.77
N VAL A 24 9.04 -23.79 0.18
CA VAL A 24 8.18 -22.59 0.15
C VAL A 24 9.03 -21.38 0.47
N GLU A 25 8.92 -20.34 -0.36
CA GLU A 25 9.58 -19.07 -0.11
C GLU A 25 8.55 -17.93 -0.28
N VAL A 26 8.44 -17.08 0.73
CA VAL A 26 7.45 -15.99 0.78
C VAL A 26 8.14 -14.64 0.71
N GLY A 27 7.71 -13.78 -0.21
CA GLY A 27 8.23 -12.43 -0.34
C GLY A 27 9.64 -12.37 -0.95
N PHE A 28 10.44 -11.41 -0.49
CA PHE A 28 11.83 -11.22 -0.87
C PHE A 28 12.74 -11.93 0.12
N ALA A 29 13.30 -13.09 -0.25
CA ALA A 29 14.14 -13.89 0.64
C ALA A 29 13.52 -14.10 2.04
N GLY A 30 12.23 -14.35 2.11
CA GLY A 30 11.45 -14.50 3.34
C GLY A 30 10.87 -13.20 3.92
N ALA A 31 11.27 -12.02 3.44
CA ALA A 31 10.73 -10.75 3.94
C ALA A 31 9.47 -10.32 3.16
N TYR A 32 8.39 -10.07 3.89
CA TYR A 32 7.10 -9.62 3.36
C TYR A 32 6.32 -8.85 4.42
N LYS A 33 5.32 -8.06 4.02
CA LYS A 33 4.47 -7.28 4.93
C LYS A 33 3.02 -7.76 4.85
N PRO A 34 2.27 -7.84 5.97
CA PRO A 34 0.87 -8.21 5.93
C PRO A 34 0.04 -7.14 5.23
N GLY A 35 -1.04 -7.56 4.57
CA GLY A 35 -1.97 -6.67 3.85
C GLY A 35 -1.46 -6.11 2.54
N LEU A 36 -0.27 -6.52 2.08
CA LEU A 36 0.30 -6.15 0.80
C LEU A 36 0.50 -7.39 -0.08
N TRP A 37 0.46 -7.22 -1.40
CA TRP A 37 0.66 -8.31 -2.33
C TRP A 37 2.05 -8.90 -2.19
N THR A 38 2.10 -10.20 -2.02
CA THR A 38 3.31 -10.94 -1.69
C THR A 38 3.47 -12.11 -2.65
N PRO A 39 4.62 -12.25 -3.33
CA PRO A 39 4.92 -13.44 -4.11
C PRO A 39 5.16 -14.64 -3.17
N VAL A 40 4.62 -15.79 -3.53
CA VAL A 40 4.87 -17.06 -2.87
C VAL A 40 5.39 -18.03 -3.91
N ARG A 41 6.65 -18.43 -3.78
CA ARG A 41 7.29 -19.44 -4.63
C ARG A 41 7.14 -20.80 -3.97
N VAL A 42 6.48 -21.70 -4.67
CA VAL A 42 6.24 -23.08 -4.22
C VAL A 42 7.03 -23.99 -5.12
N ARG A 43 7.91 -24.81 -4.55
CA ARG A 43 8.61 -25.86 -5.25
C ARG A 43 7.90 -27.18 -5.01
N LEU A 44 7.56 -27.83 -6.12
CA LEU A 44 6.79 -29.07 -6.14
C LEU A 44 7.61 -30.16 -6.83
N ARG A 45 7.52 -31.37 -6.31
CA ARG A 45 8.08 -32.57 -6.90
C ARG A 45 7.00 -33.64 -7.00
N ALA A 46 6.85 -34.25 -8.16
CA ALA A 46 5.92 -35.36 -8.37
C ALA A 46 6.67 -36.65 -8.61
N ALA A 47 6.16 -37.76 -8.08
CA ALA A 47 6.70 -39.10 -8.33
C ALA A 47 6.47 -39.53 -9.76
N GLU A 48 5.32 -39.16 -10.35
CA GLU A 48 4.91 -39.40 -11.73
C GLU A 48 4.49 -38.09 -12.39
N ALA A 49 4.45 -38.08 -13.73
CA ALA A 49 3.98 -36.91 -14.46
C ALA A 49 2.51 -36.63 -14.13
N VAL A 50 2.23 -35.41 -13.68
CA VAL A 50 0.86 -34.98 -13.29
C VAL A 50 0.61 -33.55 -13.71
N GLU A 51 -0.63 -33.31 -14.13
CA GLU A 51 -1.13 -31.97 -14.46
C GLU A 51 -2.26 -31.61 -13.49
N GLY A 52 -2.23 -30.38 -12.96
CA GLY A 52 -3.22 -29.96 -11.96
C GLY A 52 -3.16 -28.47 -11.68
N HIS A 53 -3.93 -28.03 -10.68
CA HIS A 53 -4.01 -26.65 -10.26
C HIS A 53 -3.44 -26.47 -8.86
N LEU A 54 -2.60 -25.45 -8.70
CA LEU A 54 -2.05 -25.04 -7.43
C LEU A 54 -2.88 -23.91 -6.85
N ALA A 55 -3.21 -23.99 -5.56
CA ALA A 55 -3.88 -22.93 -4.84
C ALA A 55 -3.15 -22.61 -3.52
N LEU A 56 -3.14 -21.34 -3.17
CA LEU A 56 -2.73 -20.84 -1.86
C LEU A 56 -3.99 -20.45 -1.07
N ILE A 57 -4.04 -20.80 0.18
CA ILE A 57 -5.12 -20.45 1.10
C ILE A 57 -4.51 -19.79 2.32
N VAL A 58 -4.86 -18.52 2.52
CA VAL A 58 -4.35 -17.69 3.63
C VAL A 58 -5.50 -16.97 4.32
N PRO A 59 -5.47 -16.75 5.64
CA PRO A 59 -6.48 -15.95 6.32
C PRO A 59 -6.34 -14.46 5.93
N ASP A 60 -7.46 -13.80 5.67
CA ASP A 60 -7.54 -12.35 5.52
C ASP A 60 -7.38 -11.61 6.87
N SER A 61 -7.57 -10.29 6.89
CA SER A 61 -7.46 -9.48 8.10
C SER A 61 -8.47 -9.86 9.20
N GLU A 62 -9.60 -10.47 8.82
CA GLU A 62 -10.63 -10.91 9.76
C GLU A 62 -10.55 -12.42 10.04
N GLY A 63 -9.56 -13.09 9.46
CA GLY A 63 -9.30 -14.51 9.66
C GLY A 63 -10.11 -15.44 8.77
N ILE A 64 -10.80 -14.91 7.76
CA ILE A 64 -11.51 -15.73 6.77
C ILE A 64 -10.51 -16.22 5.73
N ALA A 65 -10.58 -17.51 5.40
CA ALA A 65 -9.71 -18.12 4.42
C ALA A 65 -9.93 -17.48 3.03
N THR A 66 -8.85 -17.00 2.43
CA THR A 66 -8.82 -16.45 1.07
C THR A 66 -8.03 -17.39 0.19
N ARG A 67 -8.64 -17.87 -0.88
CA ARG A 67 -8.04 -18.80 -1.83
C ARG A 67 -7.59 -18.03 -3.08
N VAL A 68 -6.37 -18.31 -3.54
CA VAL A 68 -5.85 -17.88 -4.83
C VAL A 68 -5.33 -19.09 -5.57
N ALA A 69 -5.79 -19.35 -6.79
CA ALA A 69 -5.42 -20.51 -7.57
C ALA A 69 -4.79 -20.12 -8.92
N THR A 70 -4.05 -21.05 -9.50
CA THR A 70 -3.62 -20.94 -10.91
C THR A 70 -4.84 -20.87 -11.81
N PRO A 71 -4.76 -20.12 -12.94
CA PRO A 71 -5.86 -20.00 -13.89
C PRO A 71 -6.34 -21.39 -14.38
N PRO A 72 -7.66 -21.59 -14.58
CA PRO A 72 -8.19 -22.88 -15.04
C PRO A 72 -7.67 -23.31 -16.42
N ASP A 73 -7.31 -22.35 -17.27
CA ASP A 73 -6.78 -22.57 -18.61
C ASP A 73 -5.24 -22.82 -18.62
N ARG A 74 -4.57 -22.69 -17.46
CA ARG A 74 -3.11 -22.84 -17.32
C ARG A 74 -2.76 -23.76 -16.15
N PRO A 75 -2.99 -25.05 -16.30
CA PRO A 75 -2.62 -26.02 -15.26
C PRO A 75 -1.09 -26.11 -15.12
N VAL A 76 -0.66 -26.44 -13.89
CA VAL A 76 0.73 -26.71 -13.58
C VAL A 76 1.07 -28.14 -14.05
N ARG A 77 2.12 -28.28 -14.84
CA ARG A 77 2.63 -29.57 -15.34
C ARG A 77 3.86 -29.96 -14.56
N LEU A 78 3.79 -31.06 -13.85
CA LEU A 78 4.91 -31.62 -13.10
C LEU A 78 5.45 -32.83 -13.85
N THR A 79 6.76 -32.84 -14.13
CA THR A 79 7.46 -33.97 -14.72
C THR A 79 7.94 -34.91 -13.62
N ALA A 80 7.86 -36.20 -13.83
CA ALA A 80 8.28 -37.22 -12.87
C ALA A 80 9.71 -36.98 -12.37
N GLY A 81 9.87 -36.91 -11.06
CA GLY A 81 11.17 -36.76 -10.39
C GLY A 81 11.85 -35.39 -10.52
N GLN A 82 11.32 -34.47 -11.33
CA GLN A 82 11.85 -33.12 -11.49
C GLN A 82 11.18 -32.15 -10.53
N GLU A 83 11.93 -31.14 -10.07
CA GLU A 83 11.39 -30.04 -9.28
C GLU A 83 10.84 -28.95 -10.22
N ALA A 84 9.62 -28.52 -9.97
CA ALA A 84 8.99 -27.39 -10.64
C ALA A 84 8.73 -26.28 -9.67
N GLU A 85 9.06 -25.03 -10.05
CA GLU A 85 8.76 -23.83 -9.25
C GLU A 85 7.57 -23.09 -9.84
N VAL A 86 6.59 -22.81 -8.97
CA VAL A 86 5.37 -22.07 -9.33
C VAL A 86 5.26 -20.86 -8.41
N THR A 87 5.07 -19.68 -9.00
CA THR A 87 4.86 -18.44 -8.25
C THR A 87 3.40 -18.03 -8.31
N LEU A 88 2.79 -17.87 -7.14
CA LEU A 88 1.47 -17.27 -6.95
C LEU A 88 1.59 -16.03 -6.08
N TYR A 89 0.57 -15.18 -6.13
CA TYR A 89 0.56 -13.91 -5.40
C TYR A 89 -0.64 -13.87 -4.45
N THR A 90 -0.39 -13.55 -3.18
CA THR A 90 -1.46 -13.48 -2.16
C THR A 90 -1.22 -12.32 -1.19
N ARG A 91 -2.19 -12.06 -0.31
CA ARG A 91 -2.09 -11.06 0.76
C ARG A 91 -2.30 -11.72 2.10
N PHE A 92 -1.29 -11.71 2.94
CA PHE A 92 -1.36 -12.26 4.29
C PHE A 92 -2.09 -11.28 5.22
N GLY A 93 -3.10 -11.76 5.93
CA GLY A 93 -3.89 -10.93 6.84
C GLY A 93 -3.26 -10.73 8.23
N ARG A 94 -2.19 -11.47 8.60
CA ARG A 94 -1.63 -11.47 9.95
C ARG A 94 -0.10 -11.48 9.94
N LEU A 95 0.51 -11.00 11.05
CA LEU A 95 1.96 -11.06 11.26
C LEU A 95 2.48 -12.50 11.37
N LYS A 96 1.73 -13.36 12.06
CA LYS A 96 1.98 -14.81 12.14
C LYS A 96 0.80 -15.51 11.46
N SER A 97 0.92 -15.72 10.18
CA SER A 97 -0.12 -16.32 9.36
C SER A 97 0.12 -17.81 9.16
N GLU A 98 -0.95 -18.53 8.87
CA GLU A 98 -0.88 -19.87 8.28
C GLU A 98 -0.98 -19.75 6.77
N LEU A 99 -0.29 -20.65 6.06
CA LEU A 99 -0.35 -20.82 4.63
C LEU A 99 -0.70 -22.27 4.34
N ALA A 100 -1.88 -22.52 3.75
CA ALA A 100 -2.17 -23.81 3.19
C ALA A 100 -1.92 -23.76 1.68
N ILE A 101 -1.27 -24.81 1.18
CA ILE A 101 -1.01 -25.05 -0.24
C ILE A 101 -1.84 -26.27 -0.64
N GLU A 102 -2.59 -26.14 -1.72
CA GLU A 102 -3.43 -27.21 -2.25
C GLU A 102 -3.08 -27.45 -3.71
N PHE A 103 -2.79 -28.70 -4.06
CA PHE A 103 -2.62 -29.12 -5.44
C PHE A 103 -3.76 -30.09 -5.78
N SER A 104 -4.52 -29.78 -6.81
CA SER A 104 -5.64 -30.61 -7.27
C SER A 104 -5.43 -31.02 -8.72
N GLY A 105 -5.52 -32.32 -8.96
CA GLY A 105 -5.37 -32.91 -10.29
C GLY A 105 -6.31 -34.13 -10.46
N PRO A 106 -6.25 -34.80 -11.61
CA PRO A 106 -7.08 -35.95 -11.90
C PRO A 106 -6.91 -37.11 -10.90
N GLN A 107 -5.72 -37.25 -10.29
CA GLN A 107 -5.39 -38.33 -9.34
C GLN A 107 -5.80 -37.99 -7.90
N GLY A 108 -6.23 -36.76 -7.61
CA GLY A 108 -6.66 -36.39 -6.28
C GLY A 108 -6.29 -34.93 -5.90
N SER A 109 -6.50 -34.63 -4.63
CA SER A 109 -6.14 -33.33 -4.06
C SER A 109 -5.26 -33.56 -2.83
N TRP A 110 -4.15 -32.79 -2.78
CA TRP A 110 -3.18 -32.82 -1.69
C TRP A 110 -3.12 -31.45 -1.05
N ARG A 111 -3.05 -31.41 0.27
CA ARG A 111 -3.02 -30.17 1.03
C ARG A 111 -1.93 -30.21 2.10
N TRP A 112 -1.11 -29.16 2.12
CA TRP A 112 -0.05 -28.93 3.11
C TRP A 112 -0.32 -27.63 3.83
N THR A 113 -0.05 -27.57 5.12
CA THR A 113 -0.21 -26.37 5.94
C THR A 113 1.11 -26.02 6.61
N PHE A 114 1.51 -24.76 6.48
CA PHE A 114 2.72 -24.19 7.01
C PHE A 114 2.36 -23.02 7.93
N ALA A 115 3.03 -22.94 9.08
CA ALA A 115 2.90 -21.80 9.99
C ALA A 115 4.10 -20.87 9.81
N ALA A 116 3.88 -19.57 9.89
CA ALA A 116 4.95 -18.57 9.83
C ALA A 116 5.94 -18.76 10.99
N GLY A 117 7.24 -18.91 10.68
CA GLY A 117 8.32 -19.23 11.61
C GLY A 117 8.60 -20.72 11.74
N GLY A 118 7.81 -21.59 11.13
CA GLY A 118 8.06 -23.05 11.10
C GLY A 118 9.07 -23.49 10.04
N GLN A 119 9.34 -22.65 9.05
CA GLN A 119 10.29 -22.91 7.97
C GLN A 119 11.12 -21.66 7.66
N ALA A 120 12.36 -21.85 7.20
CA ALA A 120 13.29 -20.78 6.87
C ALA A 120 12.76 -19.83 5.78
N GLY A 121 12.04 -20.36 4.78
CA GLY A 121 11.46 -19.57 3.67
C GLY A 121 10.13 -18.89 4.01
N PHE A 122 9.56 -19.14 5.19
CA PHE A 122 8.31 -18.54 5.65
C PHE A 122 8.45 -18.05 7.11
N PRO A 123 9.21 -16.97 7.35
CA PRO A 123 9.29 -16.34 8.66
C PRO A 123 8.01 -15.52 8.97
N PRO A 124 7.85 -15.01 10.21
CA PRO A 124 6.83 -14.03 10.52
C PRO A 124 6.97 -12.78 9.65
N ALA A 125 5.84 -12.18 9.28
CA ALA A 125 5.82 -10.97 8.46
C ALA A 125 6.53 -9.80 9.14
N VAL A 126 7.14 -8.95 8.34
CA VAL A 126 7.70 -7.66 8.78
C VAL A 126 6.54 -6.72 9.13
N ALA A 127 6.60 -6.07 10.28
CA ALA A 127 5.59 -5.11 10.67
C ALA A 127 5.49 -3.96 9.65
N SER A 128 4.28 -3.49 9.35
CA SER A 128 4.01 -2.52 8.27
C SER A 128 4.73 -1.18 8.45
N HIS A 129 5.02 -0.78 9.69
CA HIS A 129 5.74 0.45 10.01
C HIS A 129 7.25 0.38 9.73
N ARG A 130 7.81 -0.81 9.53
CA ARG A 130 9.23 -1.00 9.19
C ARG A 130 9.43 -0.82 7.69
N GLU A 131 10.51 -0.17 7.29
CA GLU A 131 10.87 -0.08 5.87
C GLU A 131 11.50 -1.39 5.41
N LEU A 132 11.08 -1.91 4.25
CA LEU A 132 11.69 -3.06 3.61
C LEU A 132 12.54 -2.60 2.43
N ILE A 133 13.85 -2.78 2.54
CA ILE A 133 14.82 -2.48 1.49
C ILE A 133 15.23 -3.79 0.84
N VAL A 134 14.98 -3.90 -0.46
CA VAL A 134 15.37 -5.07 -1.25
C VAL A 134 16.66 -4.77 -2.00
N THR A 135 17.70 -5.57 -1.80
CA THR A 135 19.00 -5.37 -2.45
C THR A 135 19.30 -6.46 -3.46
N VAL A 136 19.91 -6.07 -4.58
CA VAL A 136 20.47 -6.95 -5.60
C VAL A 136 21.91 -6.55 -5.85
N GLY A 137 22.83 -7.49 -5.79
CA GLY A 137 24.25 -7.25 -6.07
C GLY A 137 25.08 -6.74 -4.89
N VAL A 138 24.46 -6.52 -3.72
CA VAL A 138 25.18 -6.08 -2.51
C VAL A 138 24.66 -6.81 -1.28
N ASP A 139 25.53 -7.10 -0.34
CA ASP A 139 25.17 -7.65 0.96
C ASP A 139 24.51 -6.58 1.84
N ALA A 140 23.77 -7.01 2.85
CA ALA A 140 23.07 -6.12 3.77
C ALA A 140 24.01 -5.22 4.60
N ALA A 141 25.30 -5.56 4.73
CA ALA A 141 26.25 -4.89 5.63
C ALA A 141 26.34 -3.36 5.43
N PRO A 142 26.50 -2.80 4.21
CA PRO A 142 26.55 -1.35 4.02
C PRO A 142 25.28 -0.63 4.44
N LEU A 143 24.15 -1.32 4.37
CA LEU A 143 22.84 -0.80 4.81
C LEU A 143 22.62 -1.00 6.31
N ALA A 144 23.20 -2.07 6.89
CA ALA A 144 23.16 -2.32 8.32
C ALA A 144 23.87 -1.23 9.11
N ASP A 145 24.97 -0.67 8.59
CA ASP A 145 25.67 0.45 9.20
C ASP A 145 24.82 1.73 9.24
N ALA A 146 24.04 1.98 8.17
CA ALA A 146 23.06 3.07 8.17
C ALA A 146 21.96 2.81 9.22
N ALA A 147 21.60 1.53 9.44
CA ALA A 147 20.70 1.11 10.51
C ALA A 147 21.28 1.41 11.88
N GLU A 148 22.54 1.08 12.10
CA GLU A 148 23.19 1.26 13.39
C GLU A 148 23.26 2.74 13.82
N LEU A 149 23.48 3.66 12.89
CA LEU A 149 23.38 5.09 13.15
C LEU A 149 21.95 5.55 13.48
N LEU A 150 20.94 4.79 13.08
CA LEU A 150 19.54 4.99 13.43
C LEU A 150 19.15 4.26 14.73
N GLN A 151 20.08 3.51 15.35
CA GLN A 151 19.88 2.57 16.47
C GLN A 151 19.36 3.16 17.78
N ARG A 152 19.19 4.44 17.93
CA ARG A 152 18.32 4.96 19.01
C ARG A 152 16.82 4.75 18.74
N SER A 153 16.49 4.06 17.62
CA SER A 153 15.14 3.58 17.30
C SER A 153 15.27 2.28 16.50
N SER A 154 15.58 1.20 17.19
CA SER A 154 16.04 -0.13 16.72
C SER A 154 15.13 -0.91 15.78
N ASP A 155 14.01 -0.36 15.31
CA ASP A 155 13.00 -1.12 14.56
C ASP A 155 12.61 -0.54 13.19
N ARG A 156 13.46 0.30 12.58
CA ARG A 156 12.98 1.09 11.42
C ARG A 156 13.01 0.36 10.09
N PHE A 157 13.97 -0.50 9.79
CA PHE A 157 14.00 -1.17 8.51
C PHE A 157 14.52 -2.61 8.54
N VAL A 158 14.19 -3.34 7.50
CA VAL A 158 14.64 -4.70 7.21
C VAL A 158 15.28 -4.70 5.84
N VAL A 159 16.43 -5.36 5.71
CA VAL A 159 17.09 -5.56 4.42
C VAL A 159 16.85 -6.99 3.97
N ALA A 160 16.36 -7.16 2.76
CA ALA A 160 16.20 -8.44 2.08
C ALA A 160 17.15 -8.49 0.88
N THR A 161 18.06 -9.45 0.87
CA THR A 161 19.03 -9.62 -0.23
C THR A 161 18.53 -10.67 -1.20
N VAL A 162 18.29 -10.25 -2.45
CA VAL A 162 17.96 -11.14 -3.56
C VAL A 162 19.27 -11.52 -4.26
N PRO A 163 19.60 -12.81 -4.36
CA PRO A 163 20.91 -13.24 -4.88
C PRO A 163 21.15 -12.87 -6.34
N GLN A 164 20.12 -12.91 -7.17
CA GLN A 164 20.20 -12.64 -8.61
C GLN A 164 18.97 -11.86 -9.08
N ALA A 165 19.15 -10.97 -10.07
CA ALA A 165 18.05 -10.21 -10.64
C ALA A 165 16.96 -11.11 -11.29
N ALA A 166 17.34 -12.28 -11.78
CA ALA A 166 16.40 -13.27 -12.30
C ALA A 166 15.36 -13.75 -11.27
N GLN A 167 15.66 -13.64 -9.96
CA GLN A 167 14.76 -14.00 -8.88
C GLN A 167 13.83 -12.85 -8.45
N LEU A 168 13.94 -11.68 -9.07
CA LEU A 168 13.00 -10.59 -8.85
C LEU A 168 11.58 -10.98 -9.30
N PRO A 169 10.53 -10.42 -8.66
CA PRO A 169 9.15 -10.70 -9.04
C PRO A 169 8.83 -10.31 -10.48
N GLN A 170 7.94 -11.09 -11.12
CA GLN A 170 7.50 -10.90 -12.49
C GLN A 170 6.25 -10.02 -12.65
N ARG A 171 5.72 -9.50 -11.52
CA ARG A 171 4.53 -8.66 -11.46
C ARG A 171 4.79 -7.44 -10.59
N TRP A 172 4.43 -6.27 -11.06
CA TRP A 172 4.69 -5.00 -10.36
C TRP A 172 4.10 -4.95 -8.94
N TYR A 173 2.92 -5.52 -8.74
CA TYR A 173 2.27 -5.50 -7.44
C TYR A 173 2.97 -6.36 -6.37
N ALA A 174 3.78 -7.31 -6.78
CA ALA A 174 4.60 -8.09 -5.87
C ALA A 174 5.68 -7.27 -5.14
N TYR A 175 5.97 -6.07 -5.64
CA TYR A 175 6.88 -5.12 -5.00
C TYR A 175 6.19 -4.20 -3.99
N GLU A 176 4.88 -4.32 -3.75
CA GLU A 176 4.16 -3.43 -2.80
C GLU A 176 4.78 -3.43 -1.40
N ALA A 177 5.34 -4.56 -0.95
CA ALA A 177 5.99 -4.66 0.34
C ALA A 177 7.35 -3.95 0.40
N ALA A 178 8.02 -3.72 -0.75
CA ALA A 178 9.31 -3.06 -0.83
C ALA A 178 9.14 -1.52 -0.82
N ASP A 179 9.80 -0.86 0.12
CA ASP A 179 9.86 0.61 0.16
C ASP A 179 10.94 1.15 -0.78
N THR A 180 12.03 0.39 -0.95
CA THR A 180 13.11 0.73 -1.89
C THR A 180 13.74 -0.54 -2.44
N VAL A 181 14.01 -0.56 -3.75
CA VAL A 181 14.86 -1.57 -4.39
C VAL A 181 16.21 -0.94 -4.69
N VAL A 182 17.28 -1.64 -4.35
CA VAL A 182 18.67 -1.20 -4.54
C VAL A 182 19.35 -2.13 -5.54
N LEU A 183 19.82 -1.57 -6.65
CA LEU A 183 20.70 -2.25 -7.61
C LEU A 183 22.11 -1.71 -7.42
N ASN A 184 23.04 -2.58 -7.02
CA ASN A 184 24.44 -2.23 -6.85
C ASN A 184 25.29 -2.92 -7.91
N PHE A 185 26.15 -2.17 -8.57
CA PHE A 185 26.89 -2.65 -9.75
C PHE A 185 28.21 -3.36 -9.40
N SER A 186 28.55 -3.49 -8.12
CA SER A 186 29.81 -4.11 -7.71
C SER A 186 29.98 -5.57 -8.18
N ARG A 187 28.88 -6.26 -8.43
CA ARG A 187 28.82 -7.62 -8.95
C ARG A 187 27.94 -7.70 -10.19
N PRO A 188 28.45 -7.31 -11.37
CA PRO A 188 27.65 -7.26 -12.59
C PRO A 188 26.98 -8.59 -12.97
N GLU A 189 27.60 -9.71 -12.65
CA GLU A 189 27.11 -11.06 -12.93
C GLU A 189 25.75 -11.37 -12.26
N VAL A 190 25.40 -10.74 -11.14
CA VAL A 190 24.10 -10.97 -10.50
C VAL A 190 22.96 -10.25 -11.20
N LEU A 191 23.26 -9.29 -12.07
CA LEU A 191 22.31 -8.54 -12.88
C LEU A 191 22.12 -9.17 -14.27
N ALA A 192 22.99 -10.09 -14.67
CA ALA A 192 23.01 -10.74 -15.98
C ALA A 192 21.82 -11.69 -16.18
N GLY A 193 21.62 -12.13 -17.43
CA GLY A 193 20.62 -13.13 -17.79
C GLY A 193 19.19 -12.61 -17.98
N LEU A 194 18.98 -11.30 -17.91
CA LEU A 194 17.74 -10.63 -18.24
C LEU A 194 17.93 -9.65 -19.40
N ASP A 195 16.87 -9.45 -20.17
CA ASP A 195 16.77 -8.43 -21.20
C ASP A 195 15.69 -7.38 -20.88
N ALA A 196 15.54 -6.36 -21.71
CA ALA A 196 14.59 -5.28 -21.50
C ALA A 196 13.11 -5.74 -21.55
N GLN A 197 12.82 -6.90 -22.12
CA GLN A 197 11.48 -7.49 -22.27
C GLN A 197 11.21 -8.56 -21.21
N SER A 198 12.20 -8.95 -20.44
CA SER A 198 12.05 -9.94 -19.38
C SER A 198 10.95 -9.51 -18.38
N PRO A 199 10.07 -10.42 -17.95
CA PRO A 199 8.96 -10.09 -17.05
C PRO A 199 9.40 -9.39 -15.76
N GLN A 200 10.57 -9.74 -15.21
CA GLN A 200 11.15 -9.12 -14.02
C GLN A 200 11.50 -7.65 -14.25
N VAL A 201 12.14 -7.34 -15.40
CA VAL A 201 12.54 -5.98 -15.76
C VAL A 201 11.31 -5.13 -16.05
N THR A 202 10.34 -5.68 -16.78
CA THR A 202 9.06 -5.02 -17.05
C THR A 202 8.31 -4.73 -15.77
N ALA A 203 8.24 -5.70 -14.84
CA ALA A 203 7.58 -5.53 -13.54
C ALA A 203 8.28 -4.48 -12.67
N LEU A 204 9.61 -4.46 -12.64
CA LEU A 204 10.40 -3.46 -11.90
C LEU A 204 10.16 -2.05 -12.48
N ARG A 205 10.20 -1.90 -13.81
CA ARG A 205 9.95 -0.63 -14.50
C ARG A 205 8.52 -0.11 -14.19
N GLU A 206 7.54 -0.98 -14.29
CA GLU A 206 6.15 -0.65 -14.00
C GLU A 206 5.94 -0.27 -12.53
N TRP A 207 6.55 -1.01 -11.60
CA TRP A 207 6.50 -0.68 -10.18
C TRP A 207 7.10 0.70 -9.89
N VAL A 208 8.26 1.03 -10.47
CA VAL A 208 8.85 2.37 -10.32
C VAL A 208 7.90 3.43 -10.91
N ARG A 209 7.38 3.22 -12.13
CA ARG A 209 6.43 4.17 -12.76
C ARG A 209 5.18 4.38 -11.91
N LEU A 210 4.73 3.36 -11.19
CA LEU A 210 3.55 3.41 -10.33
C LEU A 210 3.81 3.95 -8.91
N GLY A 211 5.03 4.39 -8.59
CA GLY A 211 5.34 5.06 -7.32
C GLY A 211 6.46 4.41 -6.53
N GLY A 212 7.12 3.37 -7.05
CA GLY A 212 8.27 2.72 -6.42
C GLY A 212 9.52 3.60 -6.38
N ARG A 213 10.41 3.28 -5.47
CA ARG A 213 11.71 3.95 -5.30
C ARG A 213 12.83 2.99 -5.68
N LEU A 214 13.62 3.36 -6.68
CA LEU A 214 14.79 2.61 -7.14
C LEU A 214 16.06 3.39 -6.83
N LEU A 215 16.99 2.78 -6.09
CA LEU A 215 18.35 3.29 -5.89
C LEU A 215 19.32 2.48 -6.74
N ILE A 216 20.08 3.14 -7.58
CA ILE A 216 21.18 2.56 -8.35
C ILE A 216 22.50 3.07 -7.79
N ALA A 217 23.34 2.15 -7.35
CA ALA A 217 24.70 2.44 -6.92
C ALA A 217 25.66 2.04 -8.05
N ALA A 218 26.01 3.03 -8.87
CA ALA A 218 26.85 2.88 -10.06
C ALA A 218 28.26 3.40 -9.75
N GLY A 219 29.28 2.57 -9.86
CA GLY A 219 30.65 2.94 -9.56
C GLY A 219 31.62 2.34 -10.57
N ARG A 220 32.74 1.83 -10.09
CA ARG A 220 33.82 1.32 -10.93
C ARG A 220 33.42 0.23 -11.93
N HIS A 221 32.37 -0.54 -11.64
CA HIS A 221 31.91 -1.64 -12.49
C HIS A 221 30.74 -1.26 -13.42
N THR A 222 30.43 0.02 -13.58
CA THR A 222 29.30 0.48 -14.41
C THR A 222 29.40 0.01 -15.86
N GLU A 223 30.60 0.04 -16.48
CA GLU A 223 30.80 -0.44 -17.84
C GLU A 223 30.52 -1.96 -17.96
N ALA A 224 31.01 -2.74 -16.99
CA ALA A 224 30.77 -4.18 -16.95
C ALA A 224 29.28 -4.51 -16.69
N ALA A 225 28.60 -3.74 -15.82
CA ALA A 225 27.16 -3.90 -15.57
C ALA A 225 26.34 -3.62 -16.83
N LEU A 226 26.66 -2.56 -17.58
CA LEU A 226 25.99 -2.26 -18.86
C LEU A 226 26.24 -3.31 -19.94
N ALA A 227 27.45 -3.88 -19.95
CA ALA A 227 27.79 -4.96 -20.91
C ALA A 227 27.05 -6.26 -20.62
N GLN A 228 26.88 -6.63 -19.32
CA GLN A 228 26.24 -7.88 -18.91
C GLN A 228 24.73 -7.78 -18.73
N ALA A 229 24.23 -6.59 -18.42
CA ALA A 229 22.83 -6.30 -18.17
C ALA A 229 22.40 -4.97 -18.85
N PRO A 230 22.28 -4.94 -20.20
CA PRO A 230 21.96 -3.70 -20.94
C PRO A 230 20.65 -3.05 -20.49
N TRP A 231 19.71 -3.81 -19.93
CA TRP A 231 18.43 -3.32 -19.44
C TRP A 231 18.54 -2.26 -18.33
N VAL A 232 19.66 -2.22 -17.58
CA VAL A 232 19.84 -1.22 -16.51
C VAL A 232 20.02 0.19 -17.07
N ALA A 233 20.40 0.33 -18.36
CA ALA A 233 20.57 1.63 -19.02
C ALA A 233 19.29 2.49 -18.98
N ASP A 234 18.11 1.90 -19.05
CA ASP A 234 16.81 2.58 -19.00
C ASP A 234 16.58 3.35 -17.68
N PHE A 235 17.28 2.93 -16.63
CA PHE A 235 17.16 3.51 -15.29
C PHE A 235 18.27 4.54 -14.98
N LEU A 236 19.31 4.63 -15.79
CA LEU A 236 20.40 5.59 -15.60
C LEU A 236 19.95 7.03 -15.93
N PRO A 237 20.62 8.04 -15.36
CA PRO A 237 20.20 9.44 -15.52
C PRO A 237 20.57 10.02 -16.88
N GLY A 238 21.45 9.38 -17.62
CA GLY A 238 21.95 9.79 -18.93
C GLY A 238 22.84 8.73 -19.56
N ARG A 239 23.45 9.05 -20.67
CA ARG A 239 24.36 8.14 -21.38
C ARG A 239 25.74 8.13 -20.71
N LEU A 240 26.27 6.95 -20.43
CA LEU A 240 27.65 6.80 -19.96
C LEU A 240 28.62 7.18 -21.09
N GLU A 241 29.46 8.16 -20.82
CA GLU A 241 30.53 8.57 -21.76
C GLU A 241 31.85 7.88 -21.43
N ARG A 242 32.28 7.93 -20.16
CA ARG A 242 33.55 7.36 -19.70
C ARG A 242 33.58 7.18 -18.17
N MET A 243 34.57 6.44 -17.69
CA MET A 243 34.88 6.35 -16.25
C MET A 243 35.95 7.37 -15.88
N ILE A 244 35.75 8.06 -14.75
CA ILE A 244 36.67 9.11 -14.24
C ILE A 244 37.10 8.74 -12.82
N SER A 245 38.39 8.95 -12.49
CA SER A 245 38.87 8.86 -11.11
C SER A 245 38.62 10.19 -10.40
N LEU A 246 37.85 10.14 -9.32
CA LEU A 246 37.53 11.29 -8.49
C LEU A 246 38.81 11.79 -7.80
N ARG A 247 39.07 13.09 -7.87
CA ARG A 247 40.29 13.67 -7.27
C ARG A 247 40.07 14.13 -5.83
N GLN A 248 38.86 14.54 -5.53
CA GLN A 248 38.48 15.08 -4.21
C GLN A 248 37.17 14.47 -3.78
N GLY A 249 36.93 14.32 -2.48
CA GLY A 249 35.70 13.81 -1.91
C GLY A 249 34.71 14.88 -1.45
N ALA A 250 35.11 16.15 -1.57
CA ALA A 250 34.38 17.27 -0.97
C ALA A 250 32.90 17.37 -1.38
N ALA A 251 32.59 17.02 -2.62
CA ALA A 251 31.20 17.04 -3.09
C ALA A 251 30.31 16.03 -2.37
N LEU A 252 30.83 14.81 -2.13
CA LEU A 252 30.09 13.77 -1.36
C LEU A 252 30.06 14.10 0.14
N GLU A 253 31.17 14.63 0.67
CA GLU A 253 31.26 15.08 2.07
C GLU A 253 30.25 16.19 2.37
N ASN A 254 30.18 17.20 1.51
CA ASN A 254 29.21 18.31 1.61
C ASN A 254 27.77 17.80 1.42
N TYR A 255 27.56 16.87 0.51
CA TYR A 255 26.24 16.23 0.34
C TYR A 255 25.75 15.61 1.63
N VAL A 256 26.63 14.93 2.37
CA VAL A 256 26.29 14.29 3.65
C VAL A 256 26.16 15.28 4.80
N GLY A 257 27.07 16.26 4.86
CA GLY A 257 27.12 17.26 5.95
C GLY A 257 27.50 16.66 7.31
N GLY A 258 28.20 15.53 7.33
CA GLY A 258 28.60 14.81 8.57
C GLY A 258 29.93 15.28 9.16
N GLY A 259 30.80 15.86 8.34
CA GLY A 259 32.11 16.42 8.75
C GLY A 259 33.30 15.46 8.68
N ALA A 260 33.10 14.17 8.41
CA ALA A 260 34.20 13.24 8.19
C ALA A 260 34.64 13.24 6.73
N ALA A 261 35.94 13.45 6.48
CA ALA A 261 36.50 13.35 5.13
C ALA A 261 36.51 11.91 4.62
N LEU A 262 36.37 11.75 3.29
CA LEU A 262 36.56 10.48 2.63
C LEU A 262 37.99 9.97 2.82
N PRO A 263 38.18 8.73 3.30
CA PRO A 263 39.51 8.22 3.60
C PRO A 263 40.33 8.01 2.33
N ARG A 264 41.64 8.33 2.41
CA ARG A 264 42.62 7.92 1.42
C ARG A 264 43.18 6.58 1.89
N LEU A 265 43.20 5.58 1.03
CA LEU A 265 43.58 4.22 1.40
C LEU A 265 45.08 4.09 1.71
N ALA A 266 45.95 5.02 1.21
CA ALA A 266 47.33 5.14 1.58
C ALA A 266 47.79 6.59 1.80
N PRO A 267 48.75 6.87 2.70
CA PRO A 267 49.30 8.20 2.91
C PRO A 267 49.95 8.73 1.63
N GLY A 268 49.48 9.88 1.13
CA GLY A 268 49.99 10.48 -0.10
C GLY A 268 49.30 10.06 -1.38
N ASP A 269 48.46 9.05 -1.36
CA ASP A 269 47.71 8.62 -2.54
C ASP A 269 46.51 9.52 -2.87
N ARG A 270 46.15 9.48 -4.15
CA ARG A 270 44.91 10.08 -4.64
C ARG A 270 43.73 9.25 -4.12
N LEU A 271 42.57 9.89 -4.03
CA LEU A 271 41.32 9.20 -3.73
C LEU A 271 41.10 8.07 -4.80
N ASP A 272 41.05 6.80 -4.38
CA ASP A 272 40.79 5.66 -5.28
C ASP A 272 39.29 5.42 -5.44
N LEU A 273 38.61 6.37 -6.06
CA LEU A 273 37.18 6.27 -6.35
C LEU A 273 36.94 6.53 -7.84
N ARG A 274 36.61 5.45 -8.57
CA ARG A 274 36.25 5.53 -9.98
C ARG A 274 34.75 5.66 -10.12
N VAL A 275 34.31 6.70 -10.80
CA VAL A 275 32.90 7.07 -10.96
C VAL A 275 32.52 7.18 -12.44
N PRO A 276 31.29 6.83 -12.82
CA PRO A 276 30.80 7.03 -14.17
C PRO A 276 30.53 8.50 -14.46
N TYR A 277 30.94 8.95 -15.65
CA TYR A 277 30.57 10.27 -16.18
C TYR A 277 29.40 10.12 -17.14
N PHE A 278 28.25 10.62 -16.72
CA PHE A 278 27.04 10.64 -17.52
C PHE A 278 26.90 11.99 -18.24
N VAL A 279 26.51 11.95 -19.51
CA VAL A 279 26.13 13.10 -20.34
C VAL A 279 24.64 13.08 -20.60
N ASP A 280 24.09 14.23 -20.99
CA ASP A 280 22.64 14.40 -21.23
C ASP A 280 21.81 14.01 -19.98
N VAL A 281 22.27 14.46 -18.82
CA VAL A 281 21.70 14.06 -17.53
C VAL A 281 20.31 14.64 -17.33
N ALA A 282 19.32 13.77 -17.20
CA ALA A 282 17.94 14.12 -16.85
C ALA A 282 17.72 13.96 -15.34
N GLY A 283 17.17 14.98 -14.70
CA GLY A 283 16.84 14.98 -13.28
C GLY A 283 17.58 16.05 -12.48
N GLN A 284 17.37 16.05 -11.18
CA GLN A 284 17.98 16.97 -10.24
C GLN A 284 19.33 16.42 -9.78
N VAL A 285 20.41 17.14 -10.05
CA VAL A 285 21.74 16.81 -9.54
C VAL A 285 21.86 17.32 -8.10
N GLU A 286 21.91 16.40 -7.13
CA GLU A 286 21.98 16.71 -5.69
C GLU A 286 23.43 16.86 -5.21
N ALA A 287 24.39 16.20 -5.86
CA ALA A 287 25.82 16.34 -5.60
C ALA A 287 26.59 16.29 -6.92
N HIS A 288 27.53 17.20 -7.09
CA HIS A 288 28.39 17.24 -8.26
C HIS A 288 29.79 17.74 -7.90
N GLU A 289 30.81 17.27 -8.63
CA GLU A 289 32.16 17.80 -8.59
C GLU A 289 32.48 18.41 -9.95
N ALA A 290 32.60 19.77 -10.00
CA ALA A 290 32.58 20.52 -11.25
C ALA A 290 31.37 20.11 -12.14
N ASN A 291 31.61 19.54 -13.32
CA ASN A 291 30.55 19.08 -14.23
C ASN A 291 30.23 17.58 -14.08
N LEU A 292 30.78 16.89 -13.08
CA LEU A 292 30.61 15.47 -12.85
C LEU A 292 29.45 15.23 -11.87
N PRO A 293 28.28 14.74 -12.30
CA PRO A 293 27.19 14.44 -11.41
C PRO A 293 27.50 13.20 -10.57
N LEU A 294 27.40 13.32 -9.24
CA LEU A 294 27.69 12.22 -8.30
C LEU A 294 26.44 11.63 -7.67
N VAL A 295 25.41 12.43 -7.46
CA VAL A 295 24.09 11.96 -7.03
C VAL A 295 23.03 12.66 -7.87
N VAL A 296 22.22 11.87 -8.54
CA VAL A 296 21.14 12.37 -9.41
C VAL A 296 19.82 11.73 -8.96
N ARG A 297 18.81 12.57 -8.79
CA ARG A 297 17.45 12.14 -8.49
C ARG A 297 16.53 12.54 -9.62
N ARG A 298 15.77 11.58 -10.18
CA ARG A 298 14.76 11.86 -11.21
C ARG A 298 13.43 11.21 -10.88
N SER A 299 12.35 11.86 -11.23
CA SER A 299 11.04 11.24 -11.25
C SER A 299 10.93 10.28 -12.45
N HIS A 300 10.21 9.19 -12.28
CA HIS A 300 9.87 8.25 -13.34
C HIS A 300 8.41 7.82 -13.16
N GLY A 301 7.51 8.46 -13.89
CA GLY A 301 6.08 8.39 -13.60
C GLY A 301 5.79 8.99 -12.22
N PHE A 302 5.10 8.23 -11.38
CA PHE A 302 4.81 8.60 -9.98
C PHE A 302 5.92 8.22 -9.00
N GLY A 303 6.92 7.47 -9.43
CA GLY A 303 8.03 7.05 -8.60
C GLY A 303 9.31 7.83 -8.87
N GLN A 304 10.39 7.36 -8.26
CA GLN A 304 11.68 8.03 -8.38
C GLN A 304 12.84 7.05 -8.53
N ILE A 305 13.83 7.50 -9.29
CA ILE A 305 15.11 6.81 -9.44
C ILE A 305 16.19 7.71 -8.87
N ILE A 306 17.01 7.14 -8.00
CA ILE A 306 18.16 7.79 -7.39
C ILE A 306 19.39 7.07 -7.91
N VAL A 307 20.32 7.81 -8.51
CA VAL A 307 21.59 7.23 -9.00
C VAL A 307 22.73 7.86 -8.21
N ALA A 308 23.45 7.04 -7.49
CA ALA A 308 24.71 7.39 -6.85
C ALA A 308 25.87 6.89 -7.74
N ALA A 309 26.80 7.78 -8.09
CA ALA A 309 27.96 7.44 -8.91
C ALA A 309 29.05 6.66 -8.14
N VAL A 310 28.65 5.99 -7.06
CA VAL A 310 29.53 5.17 -6.21
C VAL A 310 28.80 3.90 -5.80
N GLU A 311 29.51 2.78 -5.76
CA GLU A 311 28.99 1.51 -5.25
C GLU A 311 28.95 1.53 -3.72
N LEU A 312 27.88 1.02 -3.11
CA LEU A 312 27.70 1.07 -1.64
C LEU A 312 28.74 0.25 -0.89
N ASP A 313 29.33 -0.71 -1.54
CA ASP A 313 30.38 -1.59 -0.99
C ASP A 313 31.80 -1.28 -1.49
N ASP A 314 32.00 -0.12 -2.17
CA ASP A 314 33.34 0.33 -2.53
C ASP A 314 34.25 0.41 -1.29
N PRO A 315 35.51 -0.04 -1.35
CA PRO A 315 36.43 -0.02 -0.21
C PRO A 315 36.59 1.34 0.44
N THR A 316 36.66 2.41 -0.37
CA THR A 316 36.77 3.80 0.12
C THR A 316 35.52 4.20 0.89
N LEU A 317 34.33 3.84 0.37
CA LEU A 317 33.07 4.13 1.04
C LEU A 317 32.90 3.30 2.32
N ARG A 318 33.32 2.03 2.31
CA ARG A 318 33.31 1.18 3.51
C ARG A 318 34.15 1.73 4.64
N ALA A 319 35.30 2.32 4.33
CA ALA A 319 36.19 2.92 5.31
C ALA A 319 35.73 4.33 5.76
N TRP A 320 34.74 4.93 5.08
CA TRP A 320 34.27 6.28 5.42
C TRP A 320 33.36 6.26 6.66
N ARG A 321 33.70 7.09 7.63
CA ARG A 321 32.97 7.18 8.91
C ARG A 321 31.51 7.62 8.73
N ASP A 322 31.25 8.50 7.73
CA ASP A 322 29.92 9.07 7.48
C ASP A 322 29.11 8.27 6.43
N ARG A 323 29.57 7.07 6.05
CA ARG A 323 28.88 6.19 5.06
C ARG A 323 27.42 5.94 5.40
N GLY A 324 27.10 5.74 6.68
CA GLY A 324 25.73 5.51 7.12
C GLY A 324 24.85 6.76 6.95
N LEU A 325 25.40 7.96 7.15
CA LEU A 325 24.73 9.23 6.86
C LEU A 325 24.50 9.39 5.37
N PHE A 326 25.45 8.99 4.54
CA PHE A 326 25.33 8.99 3.08
C PHE A 326 24.18 8.11 2.62
N VAL A 327 24.16 6.85 3.02
CA VAL A 327 23.08 5.89 2.67
C VAL A 327 21.72 6.40 3.16
N ARG A 328 21.67 6.94 4.39
CA ARG A 328 20.43 7.51 4.94
C ARG A 328 19.91 8.67 4.08
N ARG A 329 20.80 9.53 3.58
CA ARG A 329 20.41 10.66 2.73
C ARG A 329 19.96 10.21 1.36
N LEU A 330 20.63 9.23 0.74
CA LEU A 330 20.21 8.61 -0.51
C LEU A 330 18.79 8.02 -0.38
N LEU A 331 18.51 7.33 0.70
CA LEU A 331 17.21 6.72 0.95
C LEU A 331 16.14 7.72 1.43
N SER A 332 16.47 9.01 1.56
CA SER A 332 15.57 10.05 2.06
C SER A 332 14.94 9.70 3.42
N MET A 333 15.71 9.02 4.26
CA MET A 333 15.26 8.66 5.61
C MET A 333 15.29 9.90 6.51
N ASP A 334 14.14 10.27 7.07
CA ASP A 334 14.02 11.41 7.95
C ASP A 334 14.91 11.29 9.20
N LYS A 335 15.49 12.40 9.64
CA LYS A 335 16.14 12.49 10.95
C LYS A 335 15.11 12.15 12.02
N ALA A 336 15.35 11.06 12.76
CA ALA A 336 14.57 10.77 13.95
C ALA A 336 14.76 11.91 14.96
N ARG A 337 13.83 12.83 15.04
CA ARG A 337 13.76 13.73 16.20
C ARG A 337 13.28 12.91 17.39
N THR A 338 14.18 12.72 18.32
CA THR A 338 13.99 12.12 19.62
C THR A 338 12.92 12.89 20.38
N SER A 339 11.79 12.34 20.56
CA SER A 339 10.75 12.55 21.55
C SER A 339 9.36 12.38 20.94
N LEU A 340 8.98 11.11 20.83
CA LEU A 340 7.57 10.77 20.76
C LEU A 340 7.17 10.31 22.17
N PRO A 341 6.03 10.72 22.68
CA PRO A 341 5.46 10.08 23.86
C PRO A 341 5.32 8.59 23.59
N THR A 342 5.59 7.81 24.60
CA THR A 342 5.54 6.36 24.64
C THR A 342 4.39 5.79 23.82
N GLU A 343 4.68 4.86 22.93
CA GLU A 343 3.81 4.23 21.92
C GLU A 343 2.47 3.66 22.44
N THR A 344 2.28 3.61 23.74
CA THR A 344 1.20 2.87 24.41
C THR A 344 -0.14 3.59 24.41
N THR A 345 -0.19 4.91 24.27
CA THR A 345 -1.44 5.66 24.54
C THR A 345 -2.32 5.89 23.31
N ALA A 346 -1.77 5.92 22.11
CA ALA A 346 -2.53 6.24 20.90
C ALA A 346 -3.27 5.02 20.31
N VAL A 347 -2.67 3.84 20.39
CA VAL A 347 -3.26 2.58 19.85
C VAL A 347 -4.48 2.14 20.65
N LEU A 348 -4.49 2.39 21.95
CA LEU A 348 -5.59 1.99 22.83
C LEU A 348 -6.88 2.82 22.65
N HIS A 349 -6.78 4.02 22.05
CA HIS A 349 -7.94 4.93 22.03
C HIS A 349 -8.80 4.77 20.76
N TYR A 350 -8.21 4.47 19.60
CA TYR A 350 -8.93 4.45 18.32
C TYR A 350 -8.89 3.08 17.60
N GLY A 351 -8.10 2.13 18.07
CA GLY A 351 -7.97 0.80 17.45
C GLY A 351 -7.18 0.79 16.15
N PHE A 352 -6.48 1.87 15.80
CA PHE A 352 -5.61 1.94 14.62
C PHE A 352 -4.41 2.86 14.89
N ASP A 353 -3.29 2.56 14.22
CA ASP A 353 -2.03 3.30 14.30
C ASP A 353 -1.55 3.86 12.94
N ASP A 354 -2.37 3.71 11.89
CA ASP A 354 -2.10 4.15 10.52
C ASP A 354 -3.29 4.96 9.96
N LEU A 355 -3.01 5.91 9.07
CA LEU A 355 -4.03 6.74 8.40
C LEU A 355 -5.03 5.92 7.59
N ALA A 356 -4.60 4.79 7.00
CA ALA A 356 -5.52 3.90 6.32
C ALA A 356 -6.55 3.27 7.28
N GLY A 357 -6.21 3.10 8.56
CA GLY A 357 -7.16 2.70 9.61
C GLY A 357 -8.20 3.76 9.90
N GLN A 358 -7.78 5.02 9.97
CA GLN A 358 -8.70 6.14 10.10
C GLN A 358 -9.65 6.23 8.90
N LEU A 359 -9.11 6.11 7.67
CA LEU A 359 -9.91 6.08 6.45
C LEU A 359 -10.94 4.95 6.46
N ARG A 360 -10.52 3.72 6.83
CA ARG A 360 -11.42 2.58 6.96
C ARG A 360 -12.54 2.84 7.97
N SER A 361 -12.19 3.39 9.13
CA SER A 361 -13.18 3.73 10.17
C SER A 361 -14.18 4.80 9.69
N ALA A 362 -13.72 5.77 8.91
CA ALA A 362 -14.59 6.79 8.32
C ALA A 362 -15.52 6.23 7.23
N LEU A 363 -15.03 5.29 6.43
CA LEU A 363 -15.83 4.60 5.41
C LEU A 363 -16.86 3.62 6.00
N ASP A 364 -16.62 3.13 7.22
CA ASP A 364 -17.54 2.22 7.92
C ASP A 364 -18.73 2.93 8.57
N GLN A 365 -18.82 4.26 8.43
CA GLN A 365 -19.92 5.05 8.95
C GLN A 365 -21.01 5.25 7.89
N PHE A 366 -22.19 4.67 8.15
CA PHE A 366 -23.40 4.79 7.32
C PHE A 366 -24.44 5.62 8.06
N PRO A 367 -24.56 6.93 7.76
CA PRO A 367 -25.45 7.85 8.52
C PRO A 367 -26.93 7.42 8.51
N GLU A 368 -27.34 6.78 7.41
CA GLU A 368 -28.73 6.30 7.25
C GLU A 368 -28.99 4.92 7.89
N VAL A 369 -27.98 4.28 8.47
CA VAL A 369 -28.13 3.05 9.25
C VAL A 369 -28.03 3.41 10.72
N PRO A 370 -29.15 3.59 11.43
CA PRO A 370 -29.11 3.99 12.82
C PRO A 370 -28.40 2.94 13.67
N LEU A 371 -27.46 3.40 14.46
CA LEU A 371 -26.87 2.58 15.50
C LEU A 371 -27.95 2.29 16.56
N VAL A 372 -28.13 1.02 16.86
CA VAL A 372 -29.06 0.60 17.93
C VAL A 372 -28.46 1.09 19.25
N SER A 373 -29.11 2.09 19.88
CA SER A 373 -28.64 2.61 21.15
C SER A 373 -28.79 1.58 22.26
N PHE A 374 -27.85 1.58 23.21
CA PHE A 374 -27.93 0.72 24.39
C PHE A 374 -29.27 0.91 25.14
N SER A 375 -29.76 2.15 25.20
CA SER A 375 -31.02 2.46 25.85
C SER A 375 -32.23 1.77 25.22
N LEU A 376 -32.22 1.65 23.85
CA LEU A 376 -33.28 0.91 23.15
C LEU A 376 -33.24 -0.58 23.50
N VAL A 377 -32.03 -1.17 23.48
CA VAL A 377 -31.86 -2.61 23.83
C VAL A 377 -32.27 -2.86 25.26
N MET A 378 -31.87 -1.99 26.20
CA MET A 378 -32.25 -2.09 27.60
C MET A 378 -33.75 -1.93 27.77
N GLY A 379 -34.38 -0.96 27.10
CA GLY A 379 -35.82 -0.77 27.10
C GLY A 379 -36.58 -2.01 26.60
N LEU A 380 -36.13 -2.60 25.48
CA LEU A 380 -36.70 -3.84 24.96
C LEU A 380 -36.56 -5.02 25.92
N LEU A 381 -35.38 -5.14 26.59
CA LEU A 381 -35.16 -6.15 27.62
C LEU A 381 -36.11 -5.99 28.81
N VAL A 382 -36.32 -4.76 29.31
CA VAL A 382 -37.27 -4.47 30.39
C VAL A 382 -38.67 -4.82 29.97
N VAL A 383 -39.11 -4.43 28.76
CA VAL A 383 -40.43 -4.78 28.23
C VAL A 383 -40.59 -6.31 28.13
N TYR A 384 -39.56 -7.01 27.65
CA TYR A 384 -39.55 -8.47 27.59
C TYR A 384 -39.73 -9.10 28.97
N LEU A 385 -38.96 -8.66 29.97
CA LEU A 385 -39.07 -9.18 31.32
C LEU A 385 -40.44 -8.93 31.95
N VAL A 386 -41.04 -7.75 31.69
CA VAL A 386 -42.37 -7.42 32.14
C VAL A 386 -43.41 -8.31 31.46
N LEU A 387 -43.30 -8.54 30.16
CA LEU A 387 -44.23 -9.35 29.40
C LEU A 387 -44.21 -10.83 29.83
N VAL A 388 -42.99 -11.39 29.96
CA VAL A 388 -42.79 -12.80 30.30
C VAL A 388 -43.08 -13.11 31.78
N GLY A 389 -42.82 -12.16 32.65
CA GLY A 389 -42.99 -12.31 34.11
C GLY A 389 -44.34 -11.82 34.60
N PRO A 390 -44.39 -10.58 35.13
CA PRO A 390 -45.58 -10.10 35.82
C PRO A 390 -46.81 -9.99 34.93
N ALA A 391 -46.63 -9.53 33.65
CA ALA A 391 -47.79 -9.36 32.77
C ALA A 391 -48.47 -10.70 32.44
N ASP A 392 -47.69 -11.72 32.03
CA ASP A 392 -48.21 -13.06 31.77
C ASP A 392 -48.84 -13.69 33.00
N TYR A 393 -48.20 -13.54 34.19
CA TYR A 393 -48.75 -14.03 35.44
C TYR A 393 -50.10 -13.40 35.77
N PHE A 394 -50.24 -12.06 35.74
CA PHE A 394 -51.50 -11.38 36.02
C PHE A 394 -52.59 -11.69 34.98
N PHE A 395 -52.19 -11.78 33.70
CA PHE A 395 -53.10 -12.13 32.62
C PHE A 395 -53.71 -13.53 32.83
N LEU A 396 -52.88 -14.54 33.08
CA LEU A 396 -53.33 -15.92 33.27
C LEU A 396 -54.15 -16.06 34.56
N ARG A 397 -53.78 -15.35 35.63
CA ARG A 397 -54.50 -15.42 36.91
C ARG A 397 -55.84 -14.70 36.91
N ARG A 398 -55.94 -13.53 36.27
CA ARG A 398 -57.11 -12.64 36.36
C ARG A 398 -58.07 -12.76 35.19
N VAL A 399 -57.54 -13.00 33.98
CA VAL A 399 -58.32 -13.07 32.73
C VAL A 399 -58.66 -14.52 32.40
N VAL A 400 -57.61 -15.35 32.21
CA VAL A 400 -57.79 -16.75 31.75
C VAL A 400 -58.18 -17.70 32.89
N ARG A 401 -57.78 -17.36 34.13
CA ARG A 401 -58.02 -18.12 35.36
C ARG A 401 -57.52 -19.58 35.33
N ARG A 402 -56.53 -19.90 34.45
CA ARG A 402 -55.91 -21.23 34.33
C ARG A 402 -54.40 -21.10 34.30
N MET A 403 -53.73 -21.28 35.42
CA MET A 403 -52.27 -21.12 35.57
C MET A 403 -51.50 -22.18 34.78
N GLY A 404 -52.07 -23.37 34.52
CA GLY A 404 -51.36 -24.39 33.70
C GLY A 404 -51.10 -23.98 32.27
N LEU A 405 -51.75 -22.93 31.74
CA LEU A 405 -51.54 -22.42 30.39
C LEU A 405 -50.23 -21.58 30.27
N THR A 406 -49.50 -21.34 31.38
CA THR A 406 -48.17 -20.72 31.30
C THR A 406 -47.21 -21.44 30.37
N TRP A 407 -47.30 -22.77 30.30
CA TRP A 407 -46.49 -23.58 29.39
C TRP A 407 -46.77 -23.32 27.90
N LEU A 408 -47.92 -22.72 27.58
CA LEU A 408 -48.29 -22.32 26.23
C LEU A 408 -48.07 -20.80 25.99
N SER A 409 -48.45 -19.96 26.98
CA SER A 409 -48.33 -18.53 26.82
C SER A 409 -46.86 -18.05 26.82
N PHE A 410 -46.02 -18.65 27.64
CA PHE A 410 -44.58 -18.30 27.69
C PHE A 410 -43.89 -18.46 26.32
N PRO A 411 -43.92 -19.64 25.63
CA PRO A 411 -43.33 -19.76 24.30
C PRO A 411 -43.98 -18.83 23.28
N LEU A 412 -45.28 -18.58 23.37
CA LEU A 412 -45.99 -17.69 22.44
C LEU A 412 -45.54 -16.24 22.61
N VAL A 413 -45.42 -15.74 23.87
CA VAL A 413 -44.91 -14.39 24.15
C VAL A 413 -43.48 -14.25 23.71
N VAL A 414 -42.63 -15.24 23.95
CA VAL A 414 -41.23 -15.24 23.48
C VAL A 414 -41.18 -15.18 21.95
N ALA A 415 -41.95 -16.03 21.26
CA ALA A 415 -41.98 -16.04 19.79
C ALA A 415 -42.51 -14.72 19.21
N ALA A 416 -43.57 -14.16 19.78
CA ALA A 416 -44.14 -12.88 19.37
C ALA A 416 -43.15 -11.72 19.61
N PHE A 417 -42.47 -11.70 20.77
CA PHE A 417 -41.46 -10.67 21.08
C PHE A 417 -40.26 -10.80 20.14
N CYS A 418 -39.73 -11.99 19.94
CA CYS A 418 -38.61 -12.20 19.00
C CYS A 418 -39.00 -11.79 17.58
N GLY A 419 -40.18 -12.22 17.09
CA GLY A 419 -40.70 -11.83 15.78
C GLY A 419 -40.85 -10.31 15.63
N GLY A 420 -41.46 -9.66 16.65
CA GLY A 420 -41.59 -8.20 16.67
C GLY A 420 -40.25 -7.48 16.67
N THR A 421 -39.28 -7.98 17.43
CA THR A 421 -37.91 -7.41 17.47
C THR A 421 -37.21 -7.56 16.11
N VAL A 422 -37.33 -8.71 15.45
CA VAL A 422 -36.78 -8.94 14.10
C VAL A 422 -37.38 -7.95 13.11
N VAL A 423 -38.72 -7.80 13.09
CA VAL A 423 -39.41 -6.83 12.23
C VAL A 423 -38.96 -5.39 12.51
N LEU A 424 -38.85 -5.03 13.78
CA LEU A 424 -38.37 -3.70 14.19
C LEU A 424 -36.96 -3.42 13.69
N VAL A 425 -36.04 -4.37 13.88
CA VAL A 425 -34.63 -4.20 13.41
C VAL A 425 -34.57 -4.09 11.89
N HIS A 426 -35.33 -4.90 11.15
CA HIS A 426 -35.38 -4.81 9.69
C HIS A 426 -35.93 -3.45 9.22
N ARG A 427 -36.93 -2.92 9.89
CA ARG A 427 -37.47 -1.59 9.58
C ARG A 427 -36.47 -0.48 9.88
N LEU A 428 -35.72 -0.59 10.97
CA LEU A 428 -34.71 0.40 11.37
C LEU A 428 -33.49 0.39 10.45
N LYS A 429 -32.95 -0.78 10.12
CA LYS A 429 -31.70 -0.93 9.35
C LYS A 429 -31.87 -0.97 7.85
N GLY A 430 -33.11 -1.10 7.35
CA GLY A 430 -33.42 -1.17 5.92
C GLY A 430 -33.08 -2.52 5.30
N HIS A 431 -33.38 -2.64 3.98
CA HIS A 431 -33.23 -3.87 3.20
C HIS A 431 -32.25 -3.74 2.02
N GLN A 432 -31.58 -2.58 1.88
CA GLN A 432 -30.73 -2.31 0.74
C GLN A 432 -29.26 -2.47 1.11
N VAL A 433 -28.48 -3.03 0.19
CA VAL A 433 -27.03 -2.98 0.23
C VAL A 433 -26.61 -1.51 0.08
N ARG A 434 -25.61 -1.09 0.82
CA ARG A 434 -25.09 0.30 0.80
C ARG A 434 -23.59 0.32 0.65
N VAL A 435 -23.09 1.34 -0.02
CA VAL A 435 -21.65 1.49 -0.28
C VAL A 435 -21.19 2.89 0.07
N ASN A 436 -20.10 2.98 0.80
CA ASN A 436 -19.29 4.19 0.90
C ASN A 436 -18.02 3.97 0.09
N GLN A 437 -17.66 4.92 -0.78
CA GLN A 437 -16.54 4.78 -1.70
C GLN A 437 -15.70 6.06 -1.76
N VAL A 438 -14.39 5.87 -1.83
CA VAL A 438 -13.40 6.92 -2.03
C VAL A 438 -12.50 6.52 -3.18
N ASP A 439 -12.32 7.43 -4.12
CA ASP A 439 -11.47 7.26 -5.29
C ASP A 439 -10.37 8.32 -5.30
N LEU A 440 -9.12 7.90 -5.43
CA LEU A 440 -7.98 8.76 -5.70
C LEU A 440 -7.43 8.40 -7.08
N ILE A 441 -7.50 9.34 -8.02
CA ILE A 441 -7.14 9.15 -9.42
C ILE A 441 -5.96 10.04 -9.76
N ASP A 442 -4.83 9.42 -10.05
CA ASP A 442 -3.58 10.09 -10.36
C ASP A 442 -3.31 10.09 -11.87
N TRP A 443 -3.00 11.25 -12.42
CA TRP A 443 -2.60 11.45 -13.82
C TRP A 443 -1.17 11.93 -13.90
N GLU A 444 -0.33 11.23 -14.62
CA GLU A 444 1.01 11.67 -14.97
C GLU A 444 0.98 12.24 -16.40
N ALA A 445 1.28 13.55 -16.50
CA ALA A 445 1.02 14.28 -17.73
C ALA A 445 2.03 14.03 -18.85
N GLU A 446 3.24 13.58 -18.51
CA GLU A 446 4.35 13.45 -19.48
C GLU A 446 4.19 12.21 -20.38
N HIS A 447 3.73 11.09 -19.79
CA HIS A 447 3.59 9.81 -20.51
C HIS A 447 2.15 9.29 -20.58
N GLY A 448 1.18 10.06 -20.06
CA GLY A 448 -0.23 9.67 -20.07
C GLY A 448 -0.52 8.46 -19.17
N LEU A 449 0.25 8.26 -18.10
CA LEU A 449 -0.01 7.19 -17.16
C LEU A 449 -1.10 7.61 -16.18
N VAL A 450 -2.12 6.77 -16.04
CA VAL A 450 -3.17 6.93 -15.04
C VAL A 450 -3.12 5.76 -14.08
N ARG A 451 -3.16 6.06 -12.78
CA ARG A 451 -3.36 5.06 -11.75
C ARG A 451 -4.49 5.49 -10.82
N GLY A 452 -5.28 4.56 -10.37
CA GLY A 452 -6.29 4.83 -9.38
C GLY A 452 -6.18 3.91 -8.17
N THR A 453 -6.64 4.43 -7.05
CA THR A 453 -6.85 3.65 -5.84
C THR A 453 -8.26 3.92 -5.35
N THR A 454 -9.04 2.86 -5.22
CA THR A 454 -10.40 2.91 -4.71
C THR A 454 -10.45 2.16 -3.38
N TRP A 455 -11.06 2.78 -2.38
CA TRP A 455 -11.44 2.15 -1.12
C TRP A 455 -12.95 2.18 -1.03
N ALA A 456 -13.55 1.04 -0.72
CA ALA A 456 -14.98 0.93 -0.57
C ALA A 456 -15.35 0.08 0.64
N THR A 457 -16.43 0.44 1.31
CA THR A 457 -17.04 -0.36 2.36
C THR A 457 -18.47 -0.68 1.97
N VAL A 458 -18.79 -1.96 1.97
CA VAL A 458 -20.11 -2.50 1.61
C VAL A 458 -20.82 -2.94 2.88
N PHE A 459 -22.01 -2.40 3.11
CA PHE A 459 -22.94 -2.81 4.16
C PHE A 459 -23.97 -3.80 3.57
N SER A 460 -24.17 -4.93 4.24
CA SER A 460 -25.18 -5.92 3.85
C SER A 460 -26.34 -5.97 4.85
N PRO A 461 -27.60 -5.89 4.38
CA PRO A 461 -28.77 -6.05 5.24
C PRO A 461 -29.06 -7.52 5.61
N ILE A 462 -28.51 -8.47 4.85
CA ILE A 462 -28.72 -9.91 5.01
C ILE A 462 -27.39 -10.66 5.03
N THR A 463 -27.39 -11.88 5.54
CA THR A 463 -26.23 -12.76 5.44
C THR A 463 -26.18 -13.38 4.05
N GLU A 464 -25.21 -12.98 3.26
CA GLU A 464 -25.07 -13.41 1.86
C GLU A 464 -23.59 -13.53 1.46
N ARG A 465 -23.34 -14.23 0.35
CA ARG A 465 -22.04 -14.31 -0.31
C ARG A 465 -22.07 -13.48 -1.58
N TYR A 466 -21.12 -12.56 -1.67
CA TYR A 466 -21.04 -11.59 -2.76
C TYR A 466 -19.89 -11.92 -3.73
N GLU A 467 -20.12 -11.73 -5.01
CA GLU A 467 -19.03 -11.55 -5.96
C GLU A 467 -18.84 -10.05 -6.18
N LEU A 468 -17.72 -9.50 -5.69
CA LEU A 468 -17.43 -8.07 -5.75
C LEU A 468 -16.16 -7.82 -6.54
N GLY A 469 -16.21 -6.83 -7.43
CA GLY A 469 -15.08 -6.34 -8.20
C GLY A 469 -15.15 -4.83 -8.39
N LEU A 470 -14.16 -4.27 -9.08
CA LEU A 470 -14.15 -2.87 -9.48
C LEU A 470 -13.99 -2.77 -10.99
N GLU A 471 -14.86 -2.02 -11.64
CA GLU A 471 -14.69 -1.57 -13.02
C GLU A 471 -14.24 -0.12 -13.04
N ALA A 472 -13.09 0.15 -13.62
CA ALA A 472 -12.61 1.49 -13.89
C ALA A 472 -12.43 1.66 -15.41
N ARG A 473 -12.89 2.80 -15.93
CA ARG A 473 -12.78 3.14 -17.34
C ARG A 473 -12.13 4.51 -17.49
N GLY A 474 -11.31 4.64 -18.49
CA GLY A 474 -10.74 5.92 -18.88
C GLY A 474 -11.54 6.61 -19.97
N PRO A 475 -11.10 7.80 -20.40
CA PRO A 475 -11.66 8.51 -21.53
C PRO A 475 -11.76 7.60 -22.76
N GLY A 476 -12.90 7.68 -23.47
CA GLY A 476 -13.14 6.81 -24.62
C GLY A 476 -13.52 5.36 -24.27
N GLY A 477 -13.80 5.04 -23.00
CA GLY A 477 -14.26 3.73 -22.58
C GLY A 477 -13.15 2.69 -22.43
N ILE A 478 -11.88 3.09 -22.41
CA ILE A 478 -10.72 2.19 -22.22
C ILE A 478 -10.81 1.53 -20.85
N GLN A 479 -10.88 0.20 -20.82
CA GLN A 479 -10.96 -0.54 -19.58
C GLN A 479 -9.59 -0.58 -18.88
N ALA A 480 -9.57 -0.27 -17.59
CA ALA A 480 -8.38 -0.32 -16.77
C ALA A 480 -8.04 -1.76 -16.34
N ALA A 481 -6.75 -2.05 -16.22
CA ALA A 481 -6.28 -3.24 -15.52
C ALA A 481 -6.51 -3.05 -14.02
N THR A 482 -7.35 -3.90 -13.41
CA THR A 482 -7.79 -3.76 -12.02
C THR A 482 -7.22 -4.88 -11.16
N LEU A 483 -6.84 -4.54 -9.94
CA LEU A 483 -6.35 -5.45 -8.90
C LEU A 483 -7.16 -5.19 -7.63
N ALA A 484 -8.09 -6.09 -7.30
CA ALA A 484 -9.01 -5.97 -6.18
C ALA A 484 -8.64 -6.91 -5.02
N SER A 485 -8.86 -6.47 -3.79
CA SER A 485 -8.63 -7.28 -2.60
C SER A 485 -9.42 -6.73 -1.40
N TRP A 486 -9.38 -7.49 -0.32
CA TRP A 486 -9.87 -7.03 0.97
C TRP A 486 -9.05 -5.85 1.51
N PHE A 487 -9.67 -4.99 2.30
CA PHE A 487 -9.04 -3.86 2.97
C PHE A 487 -9.08 -4.06 4.49
N GLY A 488 -7.91 -4.26 5.08
CA GLY A 488 -7.74 -4.41 6.51
C GLY A 488 -6.33 -4.04 6.91
N LEU A 489 -6.10 -3.79 8.20
CA LEU A 489 -4.85 -3.26 8.72
C LEU A 489 -4.26 -4.16 9.80
N PRO A 490 -2.95 -4.19 9.96
CA PRO A 490 -2.32 -4.70 11.16
C PRO A 490 -2.71 -3.84 12.37
N GLY A 491 -3.17 -4.46 13.44
CA GLY A 491 -3.53 -3.76 14.67
C GLY A 491 -4.71 -4.40 15.41
N SER A 492 -4.97 -3.94 16.61
CA SER A 492 -6.12 -4.33 17.43
C SER A 492 -7.29 -3.37 17.23
N GLY A 493 -8.53 -3.86 17.30
CA GLY A 493 -9.75 -3.05 17.20
C GLY A 493 -10.40 -3.11 15.81
N LEU A 494 -11.32 -2.21 15.51
CA LEU A 494 -12.20 -2.12 14.32
C LEU A 494 -11.69 -2.79 13.03
N GLY A 495 -11.64 -4.15 13.03
CA GLY A 495 -11.16 -4.95 11.90
C GLY A 495 -9.67 -4.82 11.63
N GLY A 496 -8.87 -4.44 12.61
CA GLY A 496 -7.42 -4.55 12.57
C GLY A 496 -6.96 -6.00 12.67
N MET A 497 -5.76 -6.29 12.16
CA MET A 497 -5.14 -7.61 12.26
C MET A 497 -4.55 -7.78 13.66
N ASP A 498 -5.31 -8.37 14.59
CA ASP A 498 -4.79 -8.69 15.93
C ASP A 498 -3.95 -9.97 15.86
N PRO A 499 -2.66 -9.92 16.22
CA PRO A 499 -1.81 -11.10 16.24
C PRO A 499 -2.14 -12.06 17.40
N LYS A 500 -2.91 -11.61 18.41
CA LYS A 500 -3.13 -12.37 19.66
C LYS A 500 -4.47 -13.09 19.71
N THR A 501 -5.48 -12.66 18.98
CA THR A 501 -6.80 -13.27 18.98
C THR A 501 -7.03 -14.06 17.70
N SER A 502 -7.39 -15.33 17.84
CA SER A 502 -8.03 -16.06 16.73
C SER A 502 -9.49 -15.56 16.69
N PRO A 503 -9.92 -14.90 15.60
CA PRO A 503 -11.32 -14.53 15.49
C PRO A 503 -12.18 -15.80 15.54
N PRO A 504 -13.38 -15.73 16.10
CA PRO A 504 -14.33 -16.83 15.99
C PRO A 504 -14.56 -17.08 14.51
N VAL A 505 -14.28 -18.30 14.05
CA VAL A 505 -14.51 -18.70 12.66
C VAL A 505 -16.02 -18.77 12.44
N ALA A 506 -16.62 -17.64 12.14
CA ALA A 506 -18.04 -17.55 11.79
C ALA A 506 -18.34 -18.24 10.44
N TRP A 507 -17.30 -18.40 9.61
CA TRP A 507 -17.42 -18.91 8.25
C TRP A 507 -16.53 -20.14 8.06
N LYS A 508 -17.13 -21.31 7.89
CA LYS A 508 -16.41 -22.57 7.62
C LYS A 508 -15.77 -22.59 6.22
N GLN A 509 -16.41 -21.93 5.27
CA GLN A 509 -15.90 -21.79 3.90
C GLN A 509 -15.38 -20.37 3.68
N GLY A 510 -14.17 -20.25 3.15
CA GLY A 510 -13.59 -19.00 2.74
C GLY A 510 -14.22 -18.42 1.47
N TYR A 511 -13.51 -17.51 0.85
CA TYR A 511 -13.82 -16.93 -0.45
C TYR A 511 -12.59 -16.98 -1.36
N GLU A 512 -12.77 -16.74 -2.64
CA GLU A 512 -11.74 -16.88 -3.65
C GLU A 512 -11.45 -15.53 -4.34
N LEU A 513 -10.18 -15.24 -4.59
CA LEU A 513 -9.79 -14.21 -5.54
C LEU A 513 -9.81 -14.81 -6.94
N SER A 514 -10.34 -14.07 -7.91
CA SER A 514 -10.27 -14.47 -9.32
C SER A 514 -8.82 -14.70 -9.76
N PRO A 515 -8.56 -15.52 -10.77
CA PRO A 515 -7.19 -15.74 -11.27
C PRO A 515 -6.49 -14.46 -11.74
N ASP A 516 -7.26 -13.49 -12.26
CA ASP A 516 -6.77 -12.18 -12.68
C ASP A 516 -6.67 -11.17 -11.53
N LEU A 517 -7.07 -11.57 -10.31
CA LEU A 517 -7.05 -10.77 -9.09
C LEU A 517 -7.93 -9.50 -9.16
N ASP A 518 -8.92 -9.46 -10.03
CA ASP A 518 -9.82 -8.32 -10.23
C ASP A 518 -11.12 -8.41 -9.42
N ARG A 519 -11.46 -9.60 -8.87
CA ARG A 519 -12.72 -9.87 -8.16
C ARG A 519 -12.52 -10.78 -6.95
N LEU A 520 -13.42 -10.57 -5.96
CA LEU A 520 -13.57 -11.42 -4.79
C LEU A 520 -14.84 -12.24 -4.98
N ARG A 521 -14.72 -13.56 -5.13
CA ARG A 521 -15.83 -14.48 -5.38
C ARG A 521 -16.27 -15.17 -4.10
N GLY A 522 -17.56 -15.05 -3.79
CA GLY A 522 -18.14 -15.69 -2.61
C GLY A 522 -17.72 -15.04 -1.29
N LEU A 523 -17.42 -13.74 -1.29
CA LEU A 523 -17.08 -12.96 -0.10
C LEU A 523 -18.26 -12.95 0.88
N PRO A 524 -18.15 -13.56 2.08
CA PRO A 524 -19.24 -13.62 3.01
C PRO A 524 -19.39 -12.30 3.78
N ILE A 525 -20.61 -11.78 3.81
CA ILE A 525 -20.98 -10.63 4.63
C ILE A 525 -22.19 -11.04 5.49
N ALA A 526 -22.08 -10.89 6.80
CA ALA A 526 -23.18 -11.19 7.71
C ALA A 526 -24.27 -10.10 7.64
N ALA A 527 -25.47 -10.44 8.07
CA ALA A 527 -26.55 -9.47 8.18
C ALA A 527 -26.12 -8.29 9.08
N TRP A 528 -26.35 -7.08 8.58
CA TRP A 528 -26.02 -5.80 9.24
C TRP A 528 -24.54 -5.61 9.56
N ALA A 529 -23.68 -6.29 8.82
CA ALA A 529 -22.24 -6.15 8.90
C ALA A 529 -21.69 -5.47 7.65
N THR A 530 -20.43 -5.02 7.76
CA THR A 530 -19.70 -4.34 6.70
C THR A 530 -18.48 -5.14 6.27
N ARG A 531 -18.05 -4.94 5.03
CA ARG A 531 -16.78 -5.41 4.50
C ARG A 531 -16.10 -4.32 3.70
N SER A 532 -14.83 -4.10 4.01
CA SER A 532 -14.02 -3.11 3.30
C SER A 532 -13.14 -3.77 2.25
N LEU A 533 -13.09 -3.14 1.09
CA LEU A 533 -12.36 -3.53 -0.10
C LEU A 533 -11.40 -2.44 -0.51
N THR A 534 -10.33 -2.81 -1.18
CA THR A 534 -9.45 -1.87 -1.88
C THR A 534 -9.18 -2.41 -3.27
N ALA A 535 -9.14 -1.50 -4.24
CA ALA A 535 -8.73 -1.83 -5.59
C ALA A 535 -7.71 -0.82 -6.10
N ARG A 536 -6.73 -1.32 -6.83
CA ARG A 536 -5.77 -0.51 -7.60
C ARG A 536 -5.99 -0.79 -9.07
N TRP A 537 -5.92 0.24 -9.88
CA TRP A 537 -6.10 0.10 -11.31
C TRP A 537 -5.19 1.05 -12.08
N THR A 538 -4.86 0.67 -13.28
CA THR A 538 -3.99 1.42 -14.16
C THR A 538 -4.51 1.43 -15.58
N LEU A 539 -4.28 2.53 -16.28
CA LEU A 539 -4.53 2.65 -17.71
C LEU A 539 -3.61 3.69 -18.33
N GLN A 540 -3.60 3.76 -19.65
CA GLN A 540 -2.92 4.82 -20.37
C GLN A 540 -3.97 5.70 -21.10
N ALA A 541 -3.93 7.02 -20.83
CA ALA A 541 -4.79 7.99 -21.47
C ALA A 541 -4.16 9.39 -21.39
N GLN A 542 -4.52 10.26 -22.31
CA GLN A 542 -4.09 11.66 -22.26
C GLN A 542 -4.77 12.38 -21.10
N PRO A 543 -4.02 13.18 -20.32
CA PRO A 543 -4.59 13.92 -19.21
C PRO A 543 -5.59 14.97 -19.70
N PRO A 544 -6.73 15.14 -19.01
CA PRO A 544 -7.71 16.14 -19.37
C PRO A 544 -7.30 17.57 -18.97
N LEU A 545 -6.19 17.73 -18.29
CA LEU A 545 -5.58 19.01 -17.94
C LEU A 545 -4.26 19.18 -18.67
N GLU A 546 -4.03 20.36 -19.21
CA GLU A 546 -2.74 20.80 -19.74
C GLU A 546 -2.14 21.85 -18.80
N ALA A 547 -0.85 21.71 -18.49
CA ALA A 547 -0.14 22.73 -17.73
C ALA A 547 1.23 23.01 -18.36
N ARG A 548 1.54 24.31 -18.45
CA ARG A 548 2.85 24.82 -18.91
C ARG A 548 3.47 25.61 -17.77
N LEU A 549 4.27 24.94 -16.96
CA LEU A 549 4.79 25.48 -15.72
C LEU A 549 6.30 25.61 -15.77
N ARG A 550 6.81 26.72 -15.23
CA ARG A 550 8.24 26.97 -15.04
C ARG A 550 8.49 27.56 -13.66
N GLU A 551 9.65 27.30 -13.13
CA GLU A 551 10.10 27.88 -11.86
C GLU A 551 10.94 29.12 -12.14
N GLU A 552 10.52 30.29 -11.59
CA GLU A 552 11.24 31.55 -11.65
C GLU A 552 11.37 32.11 -10.24
N GLU A 553 12.61 32.34 -9.77
CA GLU A 553 12.89 32.91 -8.46
C GLU A 553 12.11 32.25 -7.31
N GLN A 554 12.05 30.91 -7.32
CA GLN A 554 11.29 30.09 -6.37
C GLN A 554 9.75 30.28 -6.43
N ALA A 555 9.23 30.95 -7.43
CA ALA A 555 7.80 31.01 -7.71
C ALA A 555 7.46 30.12 -8.90
N LEU A 556 6.27 29.52 -8.89
CA LEU A 556 5.73 28.79 -10.02
C LEU A 556 4.98 29.77 -10.93
N VAL A 557 5.34 29.79 -12.20
CA VAL A 557 4.77 30.69 -13.22
C VAL A 557 4.30 29.86 -14.39
N GLY A 558 3.17 30.25 -15.00
CA GLY A 558 2.64 29.58 -16.18
C GLY A 558 1.13 29.47 -16.18
N THR A 559 0.63 28.51 -16.94
CA THR A 559 -0.81 28.32 -17.13
C THR A 559 -1.23 26.88 -16.87
N VAL A 560 -2.44 26.72 -16.36
CA VAL A 560 -3.13 25.42 -16.23
C VAL A 560 -4.49 25.55 -16.91
N VAL A 561 -4.83 24.65 -17.83
CA VAL A 561 -6.07 24.66 -18.60
C VAL A 561 -6.81 23.34 -18.41
N ASN A 562 -8.11 23.42 -18.13
CA ASN A 562 -9.00 22.27 -18.01
C ASN A 562 -9.67 21.97 -19.35
N HIS A 563 -9.22 20.95 -20.05
CA HIS A 563 -9.83 20.49 -21.31
C HIS A 563 -10.94 19.46 -21.11
N SER A 564 -11.23 19.08 -19.86
CA SER A 564 -12.30 18.12 -19.59
C SER A 564 -13.67 18.76 -19.78
N ALA A 565 -14.68 17.93 -20.01
CA ALA A 565 -16.09 18.36 -20.06
C ALA A 565 -16.68 18.69 -18.66
N LYS A 566 -15.92 18.51 -17.59
CA LYS A 566 -16.37 18.64 -16.19
C LYS A 566 -15.57 19.71 -15.47
N GLY A 567 -16.22 20.46 -14.60
CA GLY A 567 -15.54 21.37 -13.69
C GLY A 567 -14.81 20.63 -12.58
N LEU A 568 -13.80 21.28 -12.02
CA LEU A 568 -13.03 20.82 -10.86
C LEU A 568 -13.22 21.81 -9.74
N GLU A 569 -13.39 21.30 -8.51
CA GLU A 569 -13.56 22.10 -7.29
C GLU A 569 -12.35 21.95 -6.36
N ASN A 570 -12.18 22.91 -5.47
CA ASN A 570 -11.13 22.91 -4.47
C ASN A 570 -9.72 22.68 -5.07
N VAL A 571 -9.46 23.34 -6.21
CA VAL A 571 -8.22 23.14 -6.98
C VAL A 571 -7.03 23.75 -6.25
N LEU A 572 -6.07 22.91 -5.89
CA LEU A 572 -4.83 23.26 -5.22
C LEU A 572 -3.65 22.84 -6.08
N LEU A 573 -2.74 23.76 -6.38
CA LEU A 573 -1.49 23.45 -7.07
C LEU A 573 -0.32 23.52 -6.10
N CYS A 574 0.33 22.38 -5.89
CA CYS A 574 1.44 22.23 -4.95
C CYS A 574 2.76 22.09 -5.71
N HIS A 575 3.79 22.83 -5.31
CA HIS A 575 5.13 22.70 -5.85
C HIS A 575 6.17 22.95 -4.74
N ARG A 576 7.11 22.02 -4.57
CA ARG A 576 8.11 22.06 -3.48
C ARG A 576 7.43 22.27 -2.12
N GLY A 577 7.62 23.41 -1.50
CA GLY A 577 7.05 23.79 -0.19
C GLY A 577 5.87 24.76 -0.26
N TRP A 578 5.31 25.02 -1.44
CA TRP A 578 4.28 26.03 -1.64
C TRP A 578 2.99 25.43 -2.19
N VAL A 579 1.85 26.03 -1.84
CA VAL A 579 0.52 25.74 -2.38
C VAL A 579 -0.11 27.03 -2.92
N TYR A 580 -0.67 26.93 -4.11
CA TYR A 580 -1.45 27.96 -4.81
C TYR A 580 -2.91 27.49 -4.83
N GLU A 581 -3.80 28.31 -4.27
CA GLU A 581 -5.23 28.00 -4.19
C GLU A 581 -5.91 28.58 -5.45
N LEU A 582 -6.22 27.70 -6.43
CA LEU A 582 -6.85 28.10 -7.70
C LEU A 582 -8.39 28.13 -7.62
N GLY A 583 -8.96 27.58 -6.54
CA GLY A 583 -10.40 27.58 -6.30
C GLY A 583 -11.16 26.61 -7.19
N ARG A 584 -12.01 27.09 -8.09
CA ARG A 584 -12.80 26.29 -9.04
C ARG A 584 -12.28 26.49 -10.46
N LEU A 585 -12.13 25.42 -11.19
CA LEU A 585 -11.67 25.42 -12.58
C LEU A 585 -12.75 24.78 -13.47
N GLU A 586 -13.55 25.62 -14.12
CA GLU A 586 -14.64 25.17 -14.98
C GLU A 586 -14.15 24.40 -16.22
N ALA A 587 -15.05 23.69 -16.88
CA ALA A 587 -14.77 23.04 -18.15
C ALA A 587 -14.31 24.07 -19.20
N GLY A 588 -13.17 23.83 -19.84
CA GLY A 588 -12.57 24.74 -20.82
C GLY A 588 -11.89 25.98 -20.22
N ALA A 589 -11.94 26.19 -18.92
CA ALA A 589 -11.31 27.34 -18.26
C ALA A 589 -9.83 27.10 -17.96
N GLY A 590 -9.06 28.21 -17.89
CA GLY A 590 -7.66 28.21 -17.50
C GLY A 590 -7.40 29.09 -16.28
N ALA A 591 -6.33 28.78 -15.56
CA ALA A 591 -5.78 29.61 -14.49
C ALA A 591 -4.34 30.00 -14.87
N GLU A 592 -4.01 31.27 -14.71
CA GLU A 592 -2.70 31.83 -14.95
C GLU A 592 -2.01 32.11 -13.62
N LEU A 593 -0.74 31.73 -13.53
CA LEU A 593 0.12 32.00 -12.39
C LEU A 593 1.27 32.91 -12.83
N ASP A 594 1.52 33.92 -12.01
CA ASP A 594 2.66 34.82 -12.14
C ASP A 594 3.47 34.87 -10.83
N ARG A 595 4.54 35.68 -10.82
CA ARG A 595 5.40 35.83 -9.63
C ARG A 595 4.68 36.43 -8.42
N THR A 596 3.58 37.14 -8.65
CA THR A 596 2.78 37.83 -7.62
C THR A 596 1.61 37.00 -7.14
N SER A 597 1.35 35.86 -7.77
CA SER A 597 0.23 34.98 -7.42
C SER A 597 0.32 34.56 -5.95
N PRO A 598 -0.80 34.66 -5.20
CA PRO A 598 -0.79 34.38 -3.77
C PRO A 598 -0.47 32.90 -3.53
N ARG A 599 0.49 32.68 -2.64
CA ARG A 599 0.92 31.33 -2.25
C ARG A 599 1.07 31.23 -0.73
N ARG A 600 0.85 30.03 -0.21
CA ARG A 600 1.04 29.73 1.20
C ARG A 600 2.09 28.63 1.36
N GLU A 601 2.80 28.63 2.47
CA GLU A 601 3.65 27.50 2.80
C GLU A 601 2.79 26.23 2.96
N LEU A 602 3.14 25.18 2.22
CA LEU A 602 2.36 23.93 2.16
C LEU A 602 2.18 23.29 3.55
N ARG A 603 3.23 23.26 4.36
CA ARG A 603 3.14 22.69 5.71
C ARG A 603 2.18 23.48 6.60
N THR A 604 2.26 24.80 6.57
CA THR A 604 1.34 25.70 7.28
C THR A 604 -0.09 25.51 6.83
N PHE A 605 -0.31 25.38 5.52
CA PHE A 605 -1.63 25.09 4.95
C PHE A 605 -2.18 23.74 5.43
N LEU A 606 -1.37 22.67 5.35
CA LEU A 606 -1.78 21.31 5.73
C LEU A 606 -2.02 21.15 7.24
N THR A 607 -1.26 21.84 8.07
CA THR A 607 -1.32 21.71 9.53
C THR A 607 -2.21 22.75 10.20
N GLY A 608 -2.75 23.73 9.45
CA GLY A 608 -3.56 24.81 10.00
C GLY A 608 -2.83 25.60 11.06
N GLN A 609 -1.51 25.87 10.87
CA GLN A 609 -0.70 26.59 11.87
C GLN A 609 -1.33 27.93 12.22
N ARG A 610 -1.45 28.18 13.52
CA ARG A 610 -1.95 29.44 14.08
C ARG A 610 -0.85 30.10 14.90
N TYR A 611 -0.81 31.41 14.85
CA TYR A 611 0.04 32.21 15.73
C TYR A 611 -0.58 32.26 17.14
N VAL A 612 0.18 31.80 18.13
CA VAL A 612 -0.27 31.83 19.53
C VAL A 612 0.32 33.09 20.17
N ILE A 613 -0.55 34.07 20.43
CA ILE A 613 -0.15 35.42 20.92
C ILE A 613 0.61 35.36 22.26
N LYS A 614 0.26 34.41 23.16
CA LYS A 614 0.89 34.30 24.49
C LYS A 614 2.34 33.81 24.45
N GLU A 615 2.75 33.10 23.41
CA GLU A 615 4.08 32.48 23.32
C GLU A 615 4.91 33.00 22.13
N GLY A 616 4.33 33.83 21.29
CA GLY A 616 4.99 34.33 20.07
C GLY A 616 5.41 33.25 19.09
N ARG A 617 4.75 32.08 19.14
CA ARG A 617 5.11 30.90 18.33
C ARG A 617 3.99 30.50 17.38
N HIS A 618 4.38 30.01 16.22
CA HIS A 618 3.49 29.34 15.29
C HIS A 618 3.36 27.87 15.71
N LEU A 619 2.18 27.45 16.14
CA LEU A 619 1.89 26.06 16.52
C LEU A 619 0.92 25.45 15.53
N PRO A 620 1.14 24.18 15.12
CA PRO A 620 0.17 23.45 14.29
C PRO A 620 -1.12 23.22 15.09
N THR A 621 -2.26 23.23 14.40
CA THR A 621 -3.50 22.73 14.97
C THR A 621 -3.33 21.22 15.21
N PRO A 622 -3.69 20.69 16.39
CA PRO A 622 -3.60 19.25 16.63
C PRO A 622 -4.36 18.46 15.57
N TYR A 623 -3.75 17.37 15.06
CA TYR A 623 -4.42 16.51 14.11
C TYR A 623 -5.55 15.75 14.78
N ASP A 624 -6.75 15.81 14.18
CA ASP A 624 -7.92 15.10 14.69
C ASP A 624 -7.96 13.65 14.18
N ARG A 625 -7.54 12.72 15.05
CA ARG A 625 -7.56 11.28 14.77
C ARG A 625 -8.97 10.68 14.79
N ALA A 626 -9.94 11.38 15.41
CA ALA A 626 -11.33 10.92 15.48
C ALA A 626 -12.16 11.41 14.31
N SER A 627 -11.61 12.30 13.47
CA SER A 627 -12.33 12.84 12.32
C SER A 627 -12.75 11.73 11.35
N SER A 628 -13.99 11.79 10.92
CA SER A 628 -14.58 10.97 9.85
C SER A 628 -14.72 11.72 8.52
N ASP A 629 -14.14 12.92 8.41
CA ASP A 629 -14.09 13.68 7.18
C ASP A 629 -13.08 13.04 6.22
N LEU A 630 -13.61 12.47 5.12
CA LEU A 630 -12.81 11.76 4.11
C LEU A 630 -11.80 12.69 3.44
N GLY A 631 -12.20 13.94 3.13
CA GLY A 631 -11.33 14.92 2.50
C GLY A 631 -10.15 15.32 3.39
N TYR A 632 -10.41 15.51 4.69
CA TYR A 632 -9.39 15.80 5.69
C TYR A 632 -8.38 14.66 5.84
N ILE A 633 -8.86 13.42 5.94
CA ILE A 633 -8.02 12.22 6.06
C ILE A 633 -7.17 12.03 4.80
N LEU A 634 -7.78 12.10 3.61
CA LEU A 634 -7.06 11.94 2.35
C LEU A 634 -6.01 13.02 2.12
N ARG A 635 -6.30 14.26 2.49
CA ARG A 635 -5.31 15.36 2.41
C ARG A 635 -4.08 15.07 3.26
N ALA A 636 -4.28 14.55 4.48
CA ALA A 636 -3.19 14.10 5.33
C ALA A 636 -2.44 12.89 4.74
N MET A 637 -3.13 11.97 4.06
CA MET A 637 -2.50 10.83 3.39
C MET A 637 -1.70 11.26 2.15
N MET A 638 -2.26 12.16 1.32
CA MET A 638 -1.62 12.62 0.09
C MET A 638 -0.33 13.41 0.30
N PHE A 639 -0.16 14.05 1.44
CA PHE A 639 1.00 14.88 1.75
C PHE A 639 1.56 14.64 3.16
N HIS A 640 1.56 13.39 3.59
CA HIS A 640 1.90 13.00 4.95
C HIS A 640 3.28 13.52 5.39
N ARG A 641 4.33 13.29 4.59
CA ARG A 641 5.68 13.78 4.93
C ARG A 641 5.79 15.30 4.87
N ALA A 642 5.17 15.95 3.90
CA ALA A 642 5.16 17.41 3.80
C ALA A 642 4.46 18.06 5.00
N ALA A 643 3.41 17.44 5.54
CA ALA A 643 2.73 17.92 6.76
C ALA A 643 3.55 17.72 8.05
N GLY A 644 4.63 16.94 8.02
CA GLY A 644 5.45 16.62 9.20
C GLY A 644 5.33 15.16 9.65
N GLY A 645 4.68 14.32 8.87
CA GLY A 645 4.61 12.87 9.06
C GLY A 645 3.95 12.47 10.38
N ARG A 646 4.44 11.40 10.97
CA ARG A 646 3.95 10.88 12.26
C ARG A 646 4.06 11.90 13.40
N GLN A 647 5.01 12.85 13.32
CA GLN A 647 5.13 13.89 14.37
C GLN A 647 3.90 14.80 14.44
N TYR A 648 3.26 15.05 13.29
CA TYR A 648 2.04 15.83 13.21
C TYR A 648 0.80 14.99 13.47
N THR A 649 0.63 13.90 12.69
CA THR A 649 -0.59 13.10 12.74
C THR A 649 -0.66 12.16 13.95
N GLY A 650 0.51 11.74 14.47
CA GLY A 650 0.65 10.65 15.43
C GLY A 650 0.35 9.27 14.86
N LEU A 651 0.02 9.18 13.56
CA LEU A 651 -0.30 7.96 12.84
C LEU A 651 0.78 7.64 11.81
N HIS A 652 0.98 6.37 11.54
CA HIS A 652 1.80 5.91 10.43
C HIS A 652 1.08 6.12 9.09
N HIS A 653 1.83 6.04 8.00
CA HIS A 653 1.32 6.01 6.63
C HIS A 653 2.09 4.99 5.78
N ARG A 654 2.53 3.88 6.39
CA ARG A 654 3.34 2.86 5.72
C ARG A 654 2.51 1.87 4.91
N TYR A 655 1.30 1.63 5.36
CA TYR A 655 0.39 0.68 4.73
C TYR A 655 -0.06 1.14 3.33
N GLN A 656 -0.18 2.46 3.14
CA GLN A 656 -0.60 3.09 1.89
C GLN A 656 0.41 4.16 1.43
N GLY A 657 1.71 3.90 1.64
CA GLY A 657 2.79 4.86 1.39
C GLY A 657 2.85 5.39 -0.05
N PHE A 658 2.36 4.62 -1.04
CA PHE A 658 2.26 5.04 -2.44
C PHE A 658 1.26 6.19 -2.68
N VAL A 659 0.40 6.54 -1.71
CA VAL A 659 -0.53 7.67 -1.78
C VAL A 659 0.18 9.00 -1.50
N ASP A 660 1.24 9.00 -0.69
CA ASP A 660 2.00 10.21 -0.32
C ASP A 660 2.79 10.75 -1.52
N ALA A 661 2.39 11.93 -2.01
CA ALA A 661 3.02 12.63 -3.14
C ALA A 661 4.18 13.57 -2.73
N SER A 662 4.57 13.58 -1.46
CA SER A 662 5.63 14.49 -0.95
C SER A 662 6.96 14.31 -1.70
N ASP A 663 7.28 13.10 -2.16
CA ASP A 663 8.49 12.82 -2.93
C ASP A 663 8.47 13.46 -4.33
N LEU A 664 7.31 13.52 -4.96
CA LEU A 664 7.14 14.17 -6.27
C LEU A 664 7.43 15.68 -6.15
N LEU A 665 6.95 16.31 -5.08
CA LEU A 665 7.24 17.74 -4.81
C LEU A 665 8.74 17.97 -4.58
N GLN A 666 9.41 17.06 -3.88
CA GLN A 666 10.86 17.13 -3.67
C GLN A 666 11.65 16.90 -4.97
N ALA A 667 11.14 16.08 -5.87
CA ALA A 667 11.73 15.87 -7.19
C ALA A 667 11.44 17.01 -8.20
N GLY A 668 10.89 18.14 -7.73
CA GLY A 668 10.63 19.32 -8.54
C GLY A 668 9.42 19.21 -9.45
N ARG A 669 8.51 18.24 -9.22
CA ARG A 669 7.23 18.15 -9.93
C ARG A 669 6.18 19.09 -9.30
N ALA A 670 5.25 19.57 -10.10
CA ALA A 670 4.05 20.22 -9.61
C ALA A 670 2.92 19.21 -9.50
N VAL A 671 2.18 19.25 -8.40
CA VAL A 671 1.05 18.35 -8.13
C VAL A 671 -0.20 19.18 -7.95
N LEU A 672 -1.14 19.08 -8.89
CA LEU A 672 -2.45 19.67 -8.78
C LEU A 672 -3.40 18.66 -8.16
N VAL A 673 -4.13 19.06 -7.12
CA VAL A 673 -5.16 18.26 -6.46
C VAL A 673 -6.49 18.97 -6.66
N ALA A 674 -7.52 18.22 -7.04
CA ALA A 674 -8.85 18.74 -7.23
C ALA A 674 -9.92 17.72 -6.84
N GLU A 675 -11.10 18.21 -6.49
CA GLU A 675 -12.28 17.38 -6.27
C GLU A 675 -13.14 17.36 -7.55
N ALA A 676 -13.77 16.24 -7.85
CA ALA A 676 -14.75 16.16 -8.92
C ALA A 676 -15.97 17.02 -8.56
N ALA A 677 -16.34 17.99 -9.40
CA ALA A 677 -17.51 18.85 -9.18
C ALA A 677 -18.82 18.05 -9.16
N THR A 678 -18.90 16.97 -9.93
CA THR A 678 -20.05 16.07 -9.96
C THR A 678 -19.59 14.68 -9.50
N GLN A 679 -20.19 14.18 -8.43
CA GLN A 679 -19.87 12.87 -7.85
C GLN A 679 -21.05 11.90 -8.00
N SER A 680 -21.77 11.99 -9.14
CA SER A 680 -22.93 11.14 -9.41
C SER A 680 -22.54 9.66 -9.47
N PRO A 681 -23.23 8.76 -8.77
CA PRO A 681 -22.96 7.32 -8.83
C PRO A 681 -23.03 6.72 -10.24
N GLY A 682 -23.82 7.34 -11.13
CA GLY A 682 -24.00 6.91 -12.52
C GLY A 682 -22.93 7.41 -13.51
N ASP A 683 -21.94 8.20 -13.07
CA ASP A 683 -20.92 8.76 -13.97
C ASP A 683 -20.05 7.64 -14.58
N PRO A 684 -20.04 7.44 -15.92
CA PRO A 684 -19.31 6.36 -16.57
C PRO A 684 -17.80 6.47 -16.45
N ASP A 685 -17.27 7.66 -16.23
CA ASP A 685 -15.85 7.94 -16.15
C ASP A 685 -15.27 7.70 -14.74
N LEU A 686 -16.13 7.42 -13.76
CA LEU A 686 -15.72 7.14 -12.40
C LEU A 686 -15.67 5.63 -12.12
N PRO A 687 -14.73 5.17 -11.28
CA PRO A 687 -14.64 3.75 -10.90
C PRO A 687 -15.94 3.27 -10.25
N ARG A 688 -16.43 2.10 -10.63
CA ARG A 688 -17.68 1.54 -10.12
C ARG A 688 -17.44 0.21 -9.45
N LEU A 689 -17.98 0.05 -8.26
CA LEU A 689 -18.07 -1.26 -7.65
C LEU A 689 -19.10 -2.10 -8.41
N VAL A 690 -18.74 -3.32 -8.74
CA VAL A 690 -19.66 -4.27 -9.42
C VAL A 690 -19.96 -5.45 -8.50
N ARG A 691 -21.22 -5.88 -8.54
CA ARG A 691 -21.70 -7.11 -7.90
C ARG A 691 -22.20 -8.03 -9.00
N ASP A 692 -21.70 -9.25 -9.04
CA ASP A 692 -22.11 -10.27 -10.03
C ASP A 692 -22.02 -9.76 -11.50
N GLY A 693 -21.02 -8.88 -11.77
CA GLY A 693 -20.83 -8.25 -13.07
C GLY A 693 -21.72 -7.04 -13.39
N LEU A 694 -22.61 -6.64 -12.48
CA LEU A 694 -23.47 -5.48 -12.63
C LEU A 694 -23.05 -4.33 -11.72
N PRO A 695 -23.12 -3.05 -12.15
CA PRO A 695 -22.81 -1.91 -11.33
C PRO A 695 -23.66 -1.88 -10.06
N LEU A 696 -23.00 -1.65 -8.91
CA LEU A 696 -23.67 -1.50 -7.63
C LEU A 696 -24.02 -0.03 -7.41
N GLU A 697 -25.29 0.34 -7.69
CA GLU A 697 -25.76 1.73 -7.70
C GLU A 697 -26.01 2.33 -6.30
N ALA A 698 -25.91 1.51 -5.25
CA ALA A 698 -26.26 1.87 -3.87
C ALA A 698 -25.18 2.69 -3.14
N VAL A 699 -24.46 3.57 -3.85
CA VAL A 699 -23.42 4.42 -3.25
C VAL A 699 -24.07 5.56 -2.47
N GLN A 700 -23.89 5.58 -1.14
CA GLN A 700 -24.44 6.62 -0.26
C GLN A 700 -23.50 7.80 -0.10
N ARG A 701 -22.20 7.50 0.05
CA ARG A 701 -21.17 8.51 0.25
C ARG A 701 -20.04 8.23 -0.73
N ARG A 702 -19.73 9.23 -1.55
CA ARG A 702 -18.63 9.16 -2.51
C ARG A 702 -17.75 10.40 -2.39
N LEU A 703 -16.44 10.20 -2.49
CA LEU A 703 -15.46 11.27 -2.65
C LEU A 703 -14.47 10.84 -3.73
N THR A 704 -14.38 11.60 -4.81
CA THR A 704 -13.39 11.39 -5.86
C THR A 704 -12.45 12.57 -5.91
N LEU A 705 -11.17 12.28 -5.72
CA LEU A 705 -10.07 13.23 -5.81
C LEU A 705 -9.21 12.90 -7.04
N TYR A 706 -8.89 13.94 -7.79
CA TYR A 706 -7.93 13.89 -8.89
C TYR A 706 -6.61 14.50 -8.45
N ARG A 707 -5.50 13.85 -8.85
CA ARG A 707 -4.16 14.45 -8.75
C ARG A 707 -3.50 14.41 -10.12
N PHE A 708 -3.03 15.56 -10.57
CA PHE A 708 -2.29 15.69 -11.82
C PHE A 708 -0.85 16.06 -11.51
N VAL A 709 0.08 15.30 -12.05
CA VAL A 709 1.53 15.49 -11.86
C VAL A 709 2.12 16.06 -13.13
N PHE A 710 2.62 17.28 -13.04
CA PHE A 710 3.19 18.01 -14.17
C PHE A 710 4.71 18.18 -14.05
N PRO A 711 5.43 18.11 -15.16
CA PRO A 711 6.81 18.58 -15.20
C PRO A 711 6.87 20.10 -14.98
N VAL A 712 7.95 20.55 -14.34
CA VAL A 712 8.25 21.98 -14.19
C VAL A 712 9.59 22.24 -14.83
N SER A 713 9.64 23.13 -15.83
CA SER A 713 10.88 23.55 -16.44
C SER A 713 11.61 24.56 -15.51
N GLN A 714 12.92 24.45 -15.43
CA GLN A 714 13.71 25.50 -14.77
C GLN A 714 13.82 26.68 -15.73
N GLY A 715 13.43 27.88 -15.27
CA GLY A 715 13.69 29.11 -16.00
C GLY A 715 15.20 29.27 -16.19
N ALA A 716 15.62 29.77 -17.34
CA ALA A 716 17.02 30.10 -17.54
C ALA A 716 17.48 31.04 -16.40
N PRO A 717 18.67 30.83 -15.83
CA PRO A 717 19.19 31.75 -14.85
C PRO A 717 19.20 33.14 -15.48
N SER A 718 18.64 34.13 -14.78
CA SER A 718 18.72 35.54 -15.19
C SER A 718 20.18 35.91 -15.40
N PRO A 719 20.53 36.61 -16.49
CA PRO A 719 21.90 36.96 -16.84
C PRO A 719 22.60 37.76 -15.76
#